data_d81c3d60d1300e9e2998587a26f2d063
#
_entry.id   d81c3d60d1300e9e2998587a26f2d063
#
_cell.length_a   1.000
_cell.length_b   1.000
_cell.length_c   1.000
_cell.angle_alpha   90.00
_cell.angle_beta   90.00
_cell.angle_gamma   90.00
#
_symmetry.space_group_name_H-M   'P 1'
#
loop_
_entity.id
_entity.type
_entity.pdbx_description
1 polymer ?
#
loop_
_entity_poly.entity_id
_entity_poly.type
_entity_poly.pdbx_seq_one_letter_code
_entity_poly.pdbx_strand_id
1 'polypeptide(L)'
;MKEEGMKEMNNKLKIFISYSHHDEKPFVEEFKKHLAPLKDKGLVEEWYDRKILPGEDYQSKIDYNLENADIICLFISANFLDLPNCKKEKKKAIESRNKKGTHVIPIILSPCGWKDDEDIFKYNLLALPTDGKPISTFQNRDEAWFDVYKRLKKVIEKEMKIRGLKITEEFENFLRNAEMLTEVKEMVLDDIFVHPELDKYDYLKEPEEKVNTEELLKNILDYPKIVIAGESQSGKTTLCKMIFKELRRRNFIPVYISDGKNRYRGKIEKKIIDSLRKQYNIKNIDLNEIEKERIIPILDDFHLAKNKEKHLNDLSNYPRCVLIVDDIFCLNVKNEKLIGDFIYFRIRELKPSLRYELVKKWVSLKDTEIVDYYSEIDSYSEIDRKIELINSILGKIIGRGIMPAYPFFILSAVFTYETYQMPLDQEITSQGYCYQTFIYFYLRKQGVRNDEIDIYVNFLTELAFYIYKQRKYSLSPEDFSSFMKIYKEKYILPINQEILLQKLSLIISRDSFNNYSFSYPYLYYFFAAKYLAEYIDEDEIMREIEKLMQNLHIEEKAYIAIFLAHHSKSPKILDEIVHNAVGLFGEYEPVTLFKEEVKFFDEQADAIIKAALPVDTTPERERAKRLSIEDEIEEAKEEIEEEEPDEDDNLMKELRRAIKTGEVIGCIIKNRVGSLEKGKAVDIFKEGMNIHLRILSSFFEIIKSKDAQQDLIDVISKILRKIIAEEEEKGKEVGDEEIRRRARIIFWNFSFLLVYGIIYKIVHSLGSDKLTEIVGMIDSRNRTPASFLIKHGILMWYNKNLQIDELAKKIKEKDFSEIAQNILKFMIVNYTSQHSISYRYRQRIESKLGIPRRKLPIRS
;
A
#
# COMPACT_ATOMS: atom_id res chain seq x y z
N MET A 1 -8.75 29.03 -12.68
CA MET A 1 -8.32 28.40 -13.93
C MET A 1 -7.85 26.98 -13.62
N LYS A 2 -8.75 26.06 -13.44
CA LYS A 2 -8.53 24.60 -13.43
C LYS A 2 -9.85 23.86 -13.70
N GLU A 3 -10.56 24.31 -14.72
CA GLU A 3 -11.72 23.62 -15.33
C GLU A 3 -11.35 23.07 -16.73
N GLU A 4 -10.17 22.47 -16.84
CA GLU A 4 -9.69 21.86 -18.10
C GLU A 4 -9.29 20.39 -17.91
N GLY A 5 -10.09 19.59 -17.25
CA GLY A 5 -9.82 18.17 -16.99
C GLY A 5 -10.75 17.18 -17.63
N MET A 6 -11.89 17.56 -18.14
CA MET A 6 -12.68 16.76 -19.10
C MET A 6 -12.44 17.31 -20.50
N LYS A 7 -11.36 16.85 -21.17
CA LYS A 7 -11.25 16.97 -22.61
C LYS A 7 -12.58 16.52 -23.19
N GLU A 8 -13.24 17.40 -23.96
CA GLU A 8 -14.34 17.05 -24.83
C GLU A 8 -14.02 15.70 -25.48
N MET A 9 -14.71 14.65 -25.03
CA MET A 9 -14.61 13.34 -25.67
C MET A 9 -14.87 13.58 -27.14
N ASN A 10 -13.90 13.25 -27.98
CA ASN A 10 -13.98 13.38 -29.42
C ASN A 10 -15.25 12.62 -29.83
N ASN A 11 -16.34 13.37 -30.07
CA ASN A 11 -17.70 12.82 -30.22
C ASN A 11 -17.88 12.05 -31.52
N LYS A 12 -16.81 11.94 -32.32
CA LYS A 12 -16.83 11.27 -33.63
C LYS A 12 -16.45 9.80 -33.49
N LEU A 13 -17.24 8.91 -34.06
CA LEU A 13 -16.91 7.49 -34.12
C LEU A 13 -15.86 7.25 -35.22
N LYS A 14 -14.83 6.47 -34.89
CA LYS A 14 -13.77 6.10 -35.83
C LYS A 14 -14.17 4.85 -36.61
N ILE A 15 -14.26 4.98 -37.94
CA ILE A 15 -14.55 3.87 -38.84
C ILE A 15 -13.24 3.45 -39.51
N PHE A 16 -12.80 2.19 -39.29
CA PHE A 16 -11.69 1.59 -40.01
C PHE A 16 -12.23 0.78 -41.19
N ILE A 17 -11.69 1.03 -42.39
CA ILE A 17 -12.05 0.30 -43.61
C ILE A 17 -10.92 -0.65 -43.97
N SER A 18 -11.17 -1.96 -43.82
CA SER A 18 -10.26 -3.03 -44.26
C SER A 18 -10.68 -3.56 -45.58
N TYR A 19 -9.80 -3.52 -46.56
CA TYR A 19 -10.11 -3.88 -47.98
C TYR A 19 -8.88 -4.38 -48.73
N SER A 20 -9.08 -5.10 -49.84
CA SER A 20 -8.01 -5.44 -50.77
C SER A 20 -7.77 -4.25 -51.73
N HIS A 21 -6.49 -3.90 -51.95
CA HIS A 21 -6.16 -2.82 -52.91
C HIS A 21 -6.76 -3.04 -54.31
N HIS A 22 -7.01 -4.30 -54.70
CA HIS A 22 -7.71 -4.61 -55.95
C HIS A 22 -9.18 -4.17 -55.98
N ASP A 23 -9.78 -3.95 -54.82
CA ASP A 23 -11.17 -3.56 -54.63
C ASP A 23 -11.32 -2.06 -54.32
N GLU A 24 -10.22 -1.27 -54.28
CA GLU A 24 -10.25 0.15 -53.93
C GLU A 24 -11.20 0.91 -54.86
N LYS A 25 -11.06 0.72 -56.16
CA LYS A 25 -11.94 1.31 -57.18
C LYS A 25 -12.82 0.21 -57.76
N PRO A 26 -14.15 0.44 -57.85
CA PRO A 26 -14.83 1.67 -57.45
C PRO A 26 -15.35 1.65 -55.99
N PHE A 27 -15.25 0.53 -55.25
CA PHE A 27 -16.05 0.28 -54.04
C PHE A 27 -15.74 1.20 -52.86
N VAL A 28 -14.46 1.43 -52.54
CA VAL A 28 -14.09 2.31 -51.42
C VAL A 28 -14.47 3.77 -51.68
N GLU A 29 -14.29 4.22 -52.94
CA GLU A 29 -14.65 5.58 -53.35
C GLU A 29 -16.17 5.81 -53.31
N GLU A 30 -16.96 4.84 -53.75
CA GLU A 30 -18.43 4.88 -53.68
C GLU A 30 -18.90 4.92 -52.21
N PHE A 31 -18.37 4.07 -51.37
CA PHE A 31 -18.70 4.05 -49.96
C PHE A 31 -18.42 5.40 -49.25
N LYS A 32 -17.29 6.03 -49.55
CA LYS A 32 -16.97 7.35 -49.01
C LYS A 32 -17.98 8.43 -49.39
N LYS A 33 -18.48 8.40 -50.62
CA LYS A 33 -19.52 9.33 -51.06
C LYS A 33 -20.81 9.13 -50.24
N HIS A 34 -21.20 7.89 -49.99
CA HIS A 34 -22.37 7.58 -49.18
C HIS A 34 -22.18 7.89 -47.67
N LEU A 35 -20.93 7.89 -47.15
CA LEU A 35 -20.63 8.30 -45.79
C LEU A 35 -20.59 9.82 -45.59
N ALA A 36 -20.46 10.62 -46.64
CA ALA A 36 -20.31 12.08 -46.55
C ALA A 36 -21.37 12.76 -45.68
N PRO A 37 -22.68 12.43 -45.74
CA PRO A 37 -23.68 13.07 -44.88
C PRO A 37 -23.49 12.83 -43.39
N LEU A 38 -22.86 11.71 -42.97
CA LEU A 38 -22.56 11.40 -41.57
C LEU A 38 -21.27 12.11 -41.10
N LYS A 39 -20.32 12.28 -42.00
CA LYS A 39 -19.11 13.08 -41.77
C LYS A 39 -19.42 14.56 -41.64
N ASP A 40 -20.23 15.12 -42.50
CA ASP A 40 -20.63 16.52 -42.48
C ASP A 40 -21.38 16.87 -41.17
N LYS A 41 -22.11 15.91 -40.60
CA LYS A 41 -22.76 16.02 -39.29
C LYS A 41 -21.78 15.86 -38.13
N GLY A 42 -20.50 15.59 -38.38
CA GLY A 42 -19.49 15.37 -37.35
C GLY A 42 -19.67 14.08 -36.54
N LEU A 43 -20.44 13.09 -37.03
CA LEU A 43 -20.73 11.85 -36.31
C LEU A 43 -19.65 10.80 -36.47
N VAL A 44 -18.93 10.80 -37.59
CA VAL A 44 -17.92 9.78 -37.92
C VAL A 44 -16.67 10.39 -38.55
N GLU A 45 -15.57 9.68 -38.35
CA GLU A 45 -14.29 9.88 -39.02
C GLU A 45 -13.84 8.52 -39.57
N GLU A 46 -13.66 8.42 -40.92
CA GLU A 46 -13.14 7.20 -41.51
C GLU A 46 -11.64 7.19 -41.64
N TRP A 47 -11.04 6.01 -41.49
CA TRP A 47 -9.64 5.76 -41.72
C TRP A 47 -9.45 4.53 -42.62
N TYR A 48 -8.49 4.63 -43.55
CA TYR A 48 -8.05 3.59 -44.44
C TYR A 48 -6.58 3.82 -44.82
N ASP A 49 -5.89 2.79 -45.29
CA ASP A 49 -4.44 2.74 -45.44
C ASP A 49 -3.81 3.86 -46.31
N ARG A 50 -4.55 4.40 -47.29
CA ARG A 50 -4.08 5.53 -48.12
C ARG A 50 -3.93 6.86 -47.34
N LYS A 51 -4.34 6.91 -46.10
CA LYS A 51 -4.07 8.05 -45.19
C LYS A 51 -2.70 8.01 -44.55
N ILE A 52 -1.92 6.94 -44.76
CA ILE A 52 -0.55 6.82 -44.28
C ILE A 52 0.36 7.70 -45.14
N LEU A 53 1.16 8.54 -44.44
CA LEU A 53 2.07 9.45 -45.13
C LEU A 53 3.40 8.75 -45.46
N PRO A 54 4.07 9.20 -46.57
CA PRO A 54 5.42 8.69 -46.86
C PRO A 54 6.39 8.88 -45.69
N GLY A 55 7.07 7.81 -45.32
CA GLY A 55 8.02 7.80 -44.17
C GLY A 55 7.43 7.31 -42.85
N GLU A 56 6.12 7.08 -42.78
CA GLU A 56 5.51 6.44 -41.60
C GLU A 56 5.60 4.90 -41.71
N ASP A 57 5.64 4.24 -40.55
CA ASP A 57 5.60 2.77 -40.46
C ASP A 57 4.19 2.28 -40.84
N TYR A 58 4.11 1.62 -41.98
CA TYR A 58 2.85 1.17 -42.57
C TYR A 58 2.08 0.22 -41.70
N GLN A 59 2.75 -0.81 -41.13
CA GLN A 59 2.07 -1.84 -40.34
C GLN A 59 1.64 -1.31 -38.98
N SER A 60 2.51 -0.55 -38.31
CA SER A 60 2.19 0.07 -37.01
C SER A 60 1.00 1.03 -37.09
N LYS A 61 0.87 1.78 -38.20
CA LYS A 61 -0.26 2.70 -38.39
C LYS A 61 -1.57 1.96 -38.62
N ILE A 62 -1.55 0.88 -39.40
CA ILE A 62 -2.73 0.02 -39.61
C ILE A 62 -3.16 -0.58 -38.27
N ASP A 63 -2.24 -1.20 -37.56
CA ASP A 63 -2.50 -1.84 -36.28
C ASP A 63 -3.07 -0.83 -35.26
N TYR A 64 -2.47 0.34 -35.15
CA TYR A 64 -2.93 1.40 -34.25
C TYR A 64 -4.36 1.88 -34.61
N ASN A 65 -4.66 2.14 -35.87
CA ASN A 65 -5.98 2.65 -36.26
C ASN A 65 -7.06 1.56 -36.18
N LEU A 66 -6.72 0.31 -36.47
CA LEU A 66 -7.62 -0.83 -36.30
C LEU A 66 -7.96 -1.04 -34.83
N GLU A 67 -6.96 -0.99 -33.97
CA GLU A 67 -7.15 -1.16 -32.50
C GLU A 67 -7.96 -0.02 -31.88
N ASN A 68 -7.88 1.20 -32.42
CA ASN A 68 -8.60 2.38 -31.97
C ASN A 68 -9.89 2.66 -32.72
N ALA A 69 -10.32 1.76 -33.61
CA ALA A 69 -11.56 1.89 -34.32
C ALA A 69 -12.78 1.51 -33.47
N ASP A 70 -13.86 2.25 -33.65
CA ASP A 70 -15.17 1.98 -33.05
C ASP A 70 -16.01 1.05 -33.93
N ILE A 71 -15.84 1.20 -35.23
CA ILE A 71 -16.50 0.40 -36.25
C ILE A 71 -15.43 -0.05 -37.25
N ILE A 72 -15.38 -1.33 -37.54
CA ILE A 72 -14.51 -1.93 -38.56
C ILE A 72 -15.39 -2.47 -39.67
N CYS A 73 -15.27 -1.87 -40.85
CA CYS A 73 -15.94 -2.32 -42.08
C CYS A 73 -14.98 -3.26 -42.85
N LEU A 74 -15.30 -4.55 -42.90
CA LEU A 74 -14.55 -5.54 -43.67
C LEU A 74 -15.14 -5.63 -45.07
N PHE A 75 -14.41 -5.19 -46.09
CA PHE A 75 -14.84 -5.23 -47.50
C PHE A 75 -14.51 -6.60 -48.08
N ILE A 76 -15.50 -7.49 -48.08
CA ILE A 76 -15.32 -8.90 -48.41
C ILE A 76 -15.47 -9.14 -49.89
N SER A 77 -14.42 -9.66 -50.51
CA SER A 77 -14.35 -10.12 -51.89
C SER A 77 -13.50 -11.40 -51.97
N ALA A 78 -13.39 -12.03 -53.15
CA ALA A 78 -12.44 -13.12 -53.34
C ALA A 78 -11.00 -12.68 -53.08
N ASN A 79 -10.62 -11.47 -53.49
CA ASN A 79 -9.29 -10.90 -53.23
C ASN A 79 -9.03 -10.67 -51.74
N PHE A 80 -10.02 -10.17 -51.01
CA PHE A 80 -9.92 -9.96 -49.59
C PHE A 80 -9.70 -11.27 -48.82
N LEU A 81 -10.43 -12.33 -49.18
CA LEU A 81 -10.35 -13.63 -48.54
C LEU A 81 -9.04 -14.38 -48.87
N ASP A 82 -8.36 -14.03 -49.96
CA ASP A 82 -7.09 -14.66 -50.38
C ASP A 82 -5.87 -14.00 -49.74
N LEU A 83 -5.83 -12.67 -49.64
CA LEU A 83 -4.67 -11.91 -49.24
C LEU A 83 -4.30 -12.10 -47.73
N PRO A 84 -3.03 -12.44 -47.42
CA PRO A 84 -2.55 -12.66 -46.03
C PRO A 84 -2.77 -11.45 -45.13
N ASN A 85 -2.56 -10.22 -45.59
CA ASN A 85 -2.74 -9.01 -44.82
C ASN A 85 -4.20 -8.79 -44.44
N CYS A 86 -5.14 -8.98 -45.37
CA CYS A 86 -6.56 -8.88 -45.09
C CYS A 86 -7.05 -9.93 -44.10
N LYS A 87 -6.51 -11.17 -44.18
CA LYS A 87 -6.79 -12.23 -43.21
C LYS A 87 -6.31 -11.84 -41.80
N LYS A 88 -5.11 -11.23 -41.70
CA LYS A 88 -4.56 -10.73 -40.44
C LYS A 88 -5.40 -9.60 -39.86
N GLU A 89 -5.80 -8.63 -40.66
CA GLU A 89 -6.68 -7.53 -40.27
C GLU A 89 -8.05 -8.05 -39.79
N LYS A 90 -8.66 -9.00 -40.55
CA LYS A 90 -9.89 -9.65 -40.14
C LYS A 90 -9.79 -10.30 -38.78
N LYS A 91 -8.73 -11.08 -38.53
CA LYS A 91 -8.50 -11.72 -37.22
C LYS A 91 -8.39 -10.70 -36.12
N LYS A 92 -7.59 -9.64 -36.29
CA LYS A 92 -7.46 -8.54 -35.31
C LYS A 92 -8.79 -7.80 -35.11
N ALA A 93 -9.61 -7.60 -36.15
CA ALA A 93 -10.92 -7.01 -36.02
C ALA A 93 -11.84 -7.82 -35.09
N ILE A 94 -11.82 -9.14 -35.23
CA ILE A 94 -12.58 -10.04 -34.39
C ILE A 94 -12.06 -10.05 -32.95
N GLU A 95 -10.75 -10.02 -32.77
CA GLU A 95 -10.15 -9.85 -31.43
C GLU A 95 -10.57 -8.52 -30.79
N SER A 96 -10.58 -7.41 -31.56
CA SER A 96 -11.07 -6.11 -31.10
C SER A 96 -12.56 -6.14 -30.71
N ARG A 97 -13.38 -6.85 -31.46
CA ARG A 97 -14.80 -7.07 -31.13
C ARG A 97 -14.93 -7.74 -29.77
N ASN A 98 -14.19 -8.81 -29.54
CA ASN A 98 -14.26 -9.60 -28.32
C ASN A 98 -13.70 -8.84 -27.10
N LYS A 99 -12.61 -8.09 -27.29
CA LYS A 99 -11.93 -7.37 -26.21
C LYS A 99 -12.60 -6.02 -25.88
N LYS A 100 -13.01 -5.26 -26.89
CA LYS A 100 -13.43 -3.85 -26.76
C LYS A 100 -14.88 -3.59 -27.15
N GLY A 101 -15.59 -4.59 -27.67
CA GLY A 101 -16.95 -4.43 -28.20
C GLY A 101 -17.00 -3.60 -29.49
N THR A 102 -15.92 -3.56 -30.27
CA THR A 102 -15.87 -2.90 -31.58
C THR A 102 -16.90 -3.51 -32.53
N HIS A 103 -17.63 -2.68 -33.25
CA HIS A 103 -18.58 -3.19 -34.25
C HIS A 103 -17.83 -3.65 -35.49
N VAL A 104 -17.86 -4.95 -35.79
CA VAL A 104 -17.27 -5.53 -36.99
C VAL A 104 -18.39 -5.83 -37.97
N ILE A 105 -18.37 -5.17 -39.16
CA ILE A 105 -19.41 -5.19 -40.14
C ILE A 105 -18.85 -5.71 -41.47
N PRO A 106 -19.15 -6.97 -41.86
CA PRO A 106 -18.81 -7.49 -43.18
C PRO A 106 -19.66 -6.80 -44.26
N ILE A 107 -19.02 -6.26 -45.29
CA ILE A 107 -19.68 -5.67 -46.45
C ILE A 107 -19.27 -6.47 -47.68
N ILE A 108 -20.21 -7.15 -48.31
CA ILE A 108 -19.95 -8.07 -49.40
C ILE A 108 -19.89 -7.32 -50.72
N LEU A 109 -18.68 -7.20 -51.29
CA LEU A 109 -18.44 -6.45 -52.52
C LEU A 109 -18.80 -7.25 -53.77
N SER A 110 -18.33 -8.51 -53.81
CA SER A 110 -18.49 -9.38 -54.99
C SER A 110 -18.85 -10.82 -54.56
N PRO A 111 -19.43 -11.64 -55.41
CA PRO A 111 -19.70 -13.05 -55.10
C PRO A 111 -18.40 -13.78 -54.72
N CYS A 112 -18.38 -14.37 -53.51
CA CYS A 112 -17.24 -15.11 -52.97
C CYS A 112 -17.74 -16.07 -51.90
N GLY A 113 -16.87 -16.99 -51.44
CA GLY A 113 -17.15 -18.00 -50.40
C GLY A 113 -17.24 -17.47 -48.97
N TRP A 114 -17.68 -16.25 -48.71
CA TRP A 114 -17.72 -15.64 -47.40
C TRP A 114 -18.59 -16.38 -46.35
N LYS A 115 -19.57 -17.16 -46.81
CA LYS A 115 -20.44 -17.97 -45.93
C LYS A 115 -19.71 -19.16 -45.32
N ASP A 116 -18.64 -19.61 -45.96
CA ASP A 116 -17.82 -20.75 -45.51
C ASP A 116 -16.62 -20.25 -44.67
N ASP A 117 -16.48 -18.94 -44.46
CA ASP A 117 -15.43 -18.38 -43.65
C ASP A 117 -15.73 -18.61 -42.17
N GLU A 118 -14.87 -19.41 -41.51
CA GLU A 118 -15.06 -19.82 -40.12
C GLU A 118 -15.19 -18.64 -39.15
N ASP A 119 -14.44 -17.57 -39.37
CA ASP A 119 -14.47 -16.41 -38.48
C ASP A 119 -15.78 -15.63 -38.60
N ILE A 120 -16.27 -15.38 -39.82
CA ILE A 120 -17.52 -14.68 -40.05
C ILE A 120 -18.71 -15.51 -39.57
N PHE A 121 -18.69 -16.80 -39.82
CA PHE A 121 -19.76 -17.72 -39.41
C PHE A 121 -19.80 -17.94 -37.88
N LYS A 122 -18.66 -18.22 -37.29
CA LYS A 122 -18.54 -18.51 -35.84
C LYS A 122 -19.09 -17.38 -34.99
N TYR A 123 -18.89 -16.13 -35.41
CA TYR A 123 -19.33 -14.95 -34.68
C TYR A 123 -20.67 -14.42 -35.15
N ASN A 124 -21.36 -15.14 -36.03
CA ASN A 124 -22.69 -14.81 -36.58
C ASN A 124 -22.81 -13.33 -36.99
N LEU A 125 -21.82 -12.86 -37.75
CA LEU A 125 -21.75 -11.47 -38.16
C LEU A 125 -22.79 -11.22 -39.25
N LEU A 126 -23.67 -10.24 -39.05
CA LEU A 126 -24.65 -9.83 -40.04
C LEU A 126 -23.96 -9.09 -41.15
N ALA A 127 -23.93 -9.70 -42.35
CA ALA A 127 -23.31 -9.09 -43.52
C ALA A 127 -24.24 -8.07 -44.22
N LEU A 128 -23.61 -7.01 -44.76
CA LEU A 128 -24.29 -5.98 -45.55
C LEU A 128 -23.87 -6.07 -47.03
N PRO A 129 -24.70 -5.64 -47.96
CA PRO A 129 -26.12 -5.26 -47.83
C PRO A 129 -27.02 -6.38 -47.32
N THR A 130 -28.32 -6.10 -47.20
CA THR A 130 -29.29 -7.08 -46.65
C THR A 130 -29.10 -8.47 -47.23
N ASP A 131 -29.12 -9.49 -46.39
CA ASP A 131 -28.88 -10.91 -46.66
C ASP A 131 -27.50 -11.24 -47.26
N GLY A 132 -26.54 -10.32 -47.18
CA GLY A 132 -25.19 -10.50 -47.74
C GLY A 132 -25.18 -10.56 -49.26
N LYS A 133 -26.16 -9.93 -49.91
CA LYS A 133 -26.19 -9.88 -51.39
C LYS A 133 -25.04 -9.00 -51.89
N PRO A 134 -24.15 -9.52 -52.76
CA PRO A 134 -22.97 -8.75 -53.16
C PRO A 134 -23.31 -7.46 -53.90
N ILE A 135 -22.61 -6.35 -53.60
CA ILE A 135 -22.84 -5.03 -54.20
C ILE A 135 -22.72 -5.07 -55.72
N SER A 136 -21.77 -5.82 -56.25
CA SER A 136 -21.57 -5.96 -57.69
C SER A 136 -22.72 -6.64 -58.42
N THR A 137 -23.63 -7.31 -57.76
CA THR A 137 -24.79 -8.00 -58.35
C THR A 137 -26.05 -7.15 -58.45
N PHE A 138 -26.01 -5.93 -57.90
CA PHE A 138 -27.13 -4.99 -58.06
C PHE A 138 -27.08 -4.31 -59.41
N GLN A 139 -28.21 -4.13 -60.04
CA GLN A 139 -28.30 -3.35 -61.29
C GLN A 139 -27.88 -1.90 -61.08
N ASN A 140 -28.28 -1.33 -60.00
CA ASN A 140 -27.82 -0.02 -59.48
C ASN A 140 -27.07 -0.19 -58.18
N ARG A 141 -25.74 0.04 -58.15
CA ARG A 141 -24.94 -0.08 -56.95
C ARG A 141 -25.24 0.97 -55.86
N ASP A 142 -25.77 2.12 -56.26
CA ASP A 142 -26.19 3.15 -55.31
C ASP A 142 -27.31 2.66 -54.40
N GLU A 143 -28.18 1.76 -54.85
CA GLU A 143 -29.21 1.14 -54.02
C GLU A 143 -28.57 0.23 -52.96
N ALA A 144 -27.57 -0.54 -53.30
CA ALA A 144 -26.84 -1.39 -52.39
C ALA A 144 -26.09 -0.55 -51.33
N TRP A 145 -25.41 0.50 -51.76
CA TRP A 145 -24.71 1.42 -50.85
C TRP A 145 -25.68 2.22 -49.96
N PHE A 146 -26.86 2.55 -50.45
CA PHE A 146 -27.89 3.19 -49.64
C PHE A 146 -28.42 2.25 -48.53
N ASP A 147 -28.57 0.96 -48.83
CA ASP A 147 -28.90 -0.02 -47.77
C ASP A 147 -27.79 -0.14 -46.74
N VAL A 148 -26.52 -0.22 -47.14
CA VAL A 148 -25.35 -0.19 -46.25
C VAL A 148 -25.37 1.07 -45.39
N TYR A 149 -25.52 2.25 -45.99
CA TYR A 149 -25.61 3.53 -45.28
C TYR A 149 -26.73 3.56 -44.24
N LYS A 150 -27.94 3.12 -44.63
CA LYS A 150 -29.10 3.12 -43.71
C LYS A 150 -28.87 2.25 -42.47
N ARG A 151 -28.25 1.08 -42.64
CA ARG A 151 -27.96 0.17 -41.55
C ARG A 151 -26.79 0.65 -40.71
N LEU A 152 -25.71 1.12 -41.32
CA LEU A 152 -24.56 1.69 -40.63
C LEU A 152 -24.96 2.93 -39.82
N LYS A 153 -25.82 3.79 -40.37
CA LYS A 153 -26.39 4.94 -39.67
C LYS A 153 -27.11 4.53 -38.40
N LYS A 154 -27.88 3.44 -38.39
CA LYS A 154 -28.55 2.92 -37.20
C LYS A 154 -27.53 2.48 -36.12
N VAL A 155 -26.44 1.80 -36.52
CA VAL A 155 -25.36 1.41 -35.63
C VAL A 155 -24.70 2.65 -35.01
N ILE A 156 -24.37 3.64 -35.84
CA ILE A 156 -23.75 4.90 -35.41
C ILE A 156 -24.65 5.65 -34.44
N GLU A 157 -25.95 5.82 -34.78
CA GLU A 157 -26.90 6.51 -33.89
C GLU A 157 -27.08 5.78 -32.54
N LYS A 158 -27.10 4.44 -32.55
CA LYS A 158 -27.13 3.62 -31.34
C LYS A 158 -25.87 3.81 -30.50
N GLU A 159 -24.69 3.72 -31.10
CA GLU A 159 -23.42 3.89 -30.42
C GLU A 159 -23.27 5.31 -29.84
N MET A 160 -23.68 6.33 -30.56
CA MET A 160 -23.68 7.71 -30.10
C MET A 160 -24.60 7.91 -28.89
N LYS A 161 -25.76 7.27 -28.86
CA LYS A 161 -26.66 7.27 -27.69
C LYS A 161 -26.03 6.61 -26.49
N ILE A 162 -25.34 5.47 -26.68
CA ILE A 162 -24.66 4.74 -25.60
C ILE A 162 -23.51 5.57 -25.02
N ARG A 163 -22.68 6.19 -25.87
CA ARG A 163 -21.59 7.09 -25.42
C ARG A 163 -22.11 8.34 -24.73
N GLY A 164 -23.22 8.86 -25.22
CA GLY A 164 -23.93 10.00 -24.65
C GLY A 164 -24.63 9.73 -23.30
N LEU A 165 -24.62 8.49 -22.81
CA LEU A 165 -25.13 8.13 -21.48
C LEU A 165 -24.34 8.87 -20.40
N LYS A 166 -24.99 9.86 -19.79
CA LYS A 166 -24.41 10.58 -18.63
C LYS A 166 -24.74 9.85 -17.35
N ILE A 167 -23.78 9.82 -16.46
CA ILE A 167 -23.96 9.35 -15.10
C ILE A 167 -24.86 10.36 -14.36
N THR A 168 -25.69 9.92 -13.43
CA THR A 168 -26.50 10.80 -12.58
C THR A 168 -25.58 11.57 -11.60
N GLU A 169 -25.94 12.79 -11.26
CA GLU A 169 -25.17 13.63 -10.35
C GLU A 169 -24.96 12.95 -8.98
N GLU A 170 -25.99 12.29 -8.45
CA GLU A 170 -25.91 11.53 -7.21
C GLU A 170 -24.86 10.44 -7.27
N PHE A 171 -24.80 9.69 -8.38
CA PHE A 171 -23.84 8.60 -8.53
C PHE A 171 -22.43 9.11 -8.88
N GLU A 172 -22.32 10.22 -9.58
CA GLU A 172 -21.02 10.88 -9.81
C GLU A 172 -20.42 11.36 -8.49
N ASN A 173 -21.23 11.94 -7.60
CA ASN A 173 -20.81 12.30 -6.25
C ASN A 173 -20.37 11.08 -5.45
N PHE A 174 -21.06 9.93 -5.56
CA PHE A 174 -20.61 8.68 -4.95
C PHE A 174 -19.23 8.25 -5.47
N LEU A 175 -19.00 8.30 -6.79
CA LEU A 175 -17.72 7.94 -7.40
C LEU A 175 -16.58 8.89 -7.01
N ARG A 176 -16.88 10.16 -6.79
CA ARG A 176 -15.89 11.19 -6.38
C ARG A 176 -15.58 11.16 -4.89
N ASN A 177 -16.51 10.71 -4.07
CA ASN A 177 -16.38 10.76 -2.62
C ASN A 177 -15.37 9.71 -2.11
N ALA A 178 -14.38 10.16 -1.34
CA ALA A 178 -13.41 9.29 -0.67
C ALA A 178 -13.94 8.60 0.59
N GLU A 179 -15.19 8.86 1.01
CA GLU A 179 -15.87 8.32 2.21
C GLU A 179 -15.11 8.57 3.53
N MET A 180 -14.37 9.65 3.60
CA MET A 180 -13.61 10.03 4.79
C MET A 180 -14.28 11.16 5.55
N LEU A 181 -14.15 11.13 6.88
CA LEU A 181 -14.55 12.25 7.75
C LEU A 181 -13.49 13.35 7.65
N THR A 182 -13.64 14.25 6.70
CA THR A 182 -12.79 15.43 6.63
C THR A 182 -13.65 16.68 6.60
N GLU A 183 -13.23 17.73 7.32
CA GLU A 183 -13.78 19.08 7.20
C GLU A 183 -13.32 19.78 5.91
N VAL A 184 -12.45 19.13 5.12
CA VAL A 184 -11.98 19.61 3.81
C VAL A 184 -13.12 19.43 2.81
N LYS A 185 -13.77 20.52 2.46
CA LYS A 185 -15.03 20.56 1.69
C LYS A 185 -15.00 19.97 0.28
N GLU A 186 -13.86 19.66 -0.32
CA GLU A 186 -13.75 19.30 -1.74
C GLU A 186 -12.73 18.22 -2.08
N MET A 187 -12.43 17.28 -1.14
CA MET A 187 -11.47 16.23 -1.45
C MET A 187 -12.07 15.18 -2.38
N VAL A 188 -11.51 15.06 -3.56
CA VAL A 188 -11.90 14.09 -4.57
C VAL A 188 -11.05 12.83 -4.42
N LEU A 189 -11.67 11.66 -4.61
CA LEU A 189 -10.98 10.37 -4.50
C LEU A 189 -9.72 10.30 -5.38
N ASP A 190 -9.78 10.86 -6.60
CA ASP A 190 -8.65 10.84 -7.54
C ASP A 190 -7.41 11.57 -7.02
N ASP A 191 -7.58 12.57 -6.14
CA ASP A 191 -6.48 13.36 -5.58
C ASP A 191 -5.67 12.58 -4.53
N ILE A 192 -6.31 11.63 -3.83
CA ILE A 192 -5.68 10.86 -2.75
C ILE A 192 -5.48 9.38 -3.07
N PHE A 193 -6.03 8.89 -4.18
CA PHE A 193 -5.91 7.48 -4.53
C PHE A 193 -4.46 7.10 -4.79
N VAL A 194 -4.02 6.02 -4.13
CA VAL A 194 -2.73 5.37 -4.33
C VAL A 194 -3.01 3.97 -4.88
N HIS A 195 -2.22 3.52 -5.82
CA HIS A 195 -2.39 2.22 -6.47
C HIS A 195 -1.80 1.09 -5.60
N PRO A 196 -2.63 0.32 -4.83
CA PRO A 196 -2.12 -0.79 -4.04
C PRO A 196 -1.59 -1.91 -4.94
N GLU A 197 -0.71 -2.73 -4.38
CA GLU A 197 -0.32 -4.00 -5.00
C GLU A 197 -1.40 -5.05 -4.73
N LEU A 198 -1.53 -5.99 -5.64
CA LEU A 198 -2.47 -7.09 -5.59
C LEU A 198 -1.70 -8.40 -5.75
N ASP A 199 -2.03 -9.39 -4.94
CA ASP A 199 -1.64 -10.77 -5.22
C ASP A 199 -2.62 -11.38 -6.21
N LYS A 200 -2.11 -11.95 -7.30
CA LYS A 200 -2.90 -12.65 -8.30
C LYS A 200 -2.84 -14.15 -8.04
N TYR A 201 -3.98 -14.77 -8.00
CA TYR A 201 -4.14 -16.20 -7.77
C TYR A 201 -4.77 -16.88 -8.98
N ASP A 202 -4.26 -18.03 -9.34
CA ASP A 202 -5.05 -19.04 -10.06
C ASP A 202 -5.85 -19.83 -9.01
N TYR A 203 -7.12 -20.14 -9.29
CA TYR A 203 -8.06 -20.69 -8.32
C TYR A 203 -7.45 -21.76 -7.40
N LEU A 204 -7.50 -21.53 -6.07
CA LEU A 204 -7.02 -22.43 -5.00
C LEU A 204 -5.51 -22.75 -4.98
N LYS A 205 -4.66 -21.97 -5.65
CA LYS A 205 -3.21 -22.10 -5.56
C LYS A 205 -2.59 -20.96 -4.72
N GLU A 206 -1.30 -21.09 -4.45
CA GLU A 206 -0.51 -19.99 -3.88
C GLU A 206 -0.47 -18.79 -4.84
N PRO A 207 -0.19 -17.55 -4.34
CA PRO A 207 -0.12 -16.39 -5.20
C PRO A 207 0.96 -16.59 -6.28
N GLU A 208 0.54 -16.43 -7.55
CA GLU A 208 1.42 -16.65 -8.70
C GLU A 208 2.24 -15.40 -9.05
N GLU A 209 1.67 -14.22 -8.81
CA GLU A 209 2.24 -12.96 -9.27
C GLU A 209 1.76 -11.77 -8.45
N LYS A 210 2.64 -10.79 -8.22
CA LYS A 210 2.27 -9.47 -7.69
C LYS A 210 1.97 -8.53 -8.85
N VAL A 211 0.80 -7.92 -8.85
CA VAL A 211 0.34 -7.00 -9.90
C VAL A 211 0.04 -5.65 -9.30
N ASN A 212 0.56 -4.59 -9.91
CA ASN A 212 0.17 -3.24 -9.52
C ASN A 212 -1.24 -2.91 -10.02
N THR A 213 -2.06 -2.28 -9.19
CA THR A 213 -3.43 -1.86 -9.57
C THR A 213 -3.46 -0.94 -10.80
N GLU A 214 -2.43 -0.10 -11.01
CA GLU A 214 -2.34 0.72 -12.22
C GLU A 214 -2.25 -0.15 -13.48
N GLU A 215 -1.47 -1.23 -13.42
CA GLU A 215 -1.33 -2.20 -14.50
C GLU A 215 -2.64 -2.98 -14.72
N LEU A 216 -3.29 -3.43 -13.62
CA LEU A 216 -4.62 -4.04 -13.71
C LEU A 216 -5.61 -3.13 -14.43
N LEU A 217 -5.69 -1.85 -14.06
CA LEU A 217 -6.59 -0.89 -14.69
C LEU A 217 -6.24 -0.65 -16.16
N LYS A 218 -4.96 -0.57 -16.50
CA LYS A 218 -4.52 -0.45 -17.91
C LYS A 218 -4.93 -1.66 -18.75
N ASN A 219 -4.90 -2.85 -18.17
CA ASN A 219 -5.15 -4.13 -18.84
C ASN A 219 -6.49 -4.76 -18.43
N ILE A 220 -7.42 -3.99 -17.85
CA ILE A 220 -8.69 -4.49 -17.28
C ILE A 220 -9.53 -5.30 -18.29
N LEU A 221 -9.40 -5.05 -19.58
CA LEU A 221 -10.12 -5.76 -20.62
C LEU A 221 -9.53 -7.15 -20.94
N ASP A 222 -8.32 -7.44 -20.52
CA ASP A 222 -7.70 -8.76 -20.66
C ASP A 222 -8.22 -9.74 -19.61
N TYR A 223 -8.88 -9.22 -18.56
CA TYR A 223 -9.49 -10.00 -17.48
C TYR A 223 -11.01 -9.95 -17.57
N PRO A 224 -11.66 -10.92 -18.24
CA PRO A 224 -13.12 -10.88 -18.43
C PRO A 224 -13.92 -11.04 -17.15
N LYS A 225 -13.48 -11.92 -16.25
CA LYS A 225 -14.15 -12.19 -14.97
C LYS A 225 -13.15 -12.07 -13.83
N ILE A 226 -13.41 -11.16 -12.90
CA ILE A 226 -12.49 -10.79 -11.83
C ILE A 226 -13.16 -11.00 -10.48
N VAL A 227 -12.42 -11.59 -9.53
CA VAL A 227 -12.74 -11.57 -8.11
C VAL A 227 -11.67 -10.73 -7.41
N ILE A 228 -12.09 -9.72 -6.66
CA ILE A 228 -11.20 -8.92 -5.81
C ILE A 228 -11.54 -9.22 -4.37
N ALA A 229 -10.58 -9.80 -3.66
CA ALA A 229 -10.67 -10.07 -2.25
C ALA A 229 -9.88 -9.05 -1.44
N GLY A 230 -10.26 -8.84 -0.20
CA GLY A 230 -9.52 -8.01 0.73
C GLY A 230 -10.24 -7.88 2.06
N GLU A 231 -9.50 -7.64 3.12
CA GLU A 231 -10.04 -7.47 4.45
C GLU A 231 -10.97 -6.24 4.56
N SER A 232 -11.66 -6.12 5.66
CA SER A 232 -12.46 -4.93 5.96
C SER A 232 -11.56 -3.68 5.96
N GLN A 233 -12.01 -2.60 5.32
CA GLN A 233 -11.28 -1.33 5.19
C GLN A 233 -10.00 -1.37 4.31
N SER A 234 -9.75 -2.45 3.57
CA SER A 234 -8.61 -2.54 2.64
C SER A 234 -8.72 -1.63 1.41
N GLY A 235 -9.88 -1.00 1.18
CA GLY A 235 -10.11 -0.12 0.03
C GLY A 235 -10.84 -0.80 -1.13
N LYS A 236 -11.50 -1.94 -0.92
CA LYS A 236 -12.30 -2.67 -1.92
C LYS A 236 -13.25 -1.78 -2.71
N THR A 237 -14.14 -1.08 -2.01
CA THR A 237 -15.13 -0.18 -2.63
C THR A 237 -14.46 0.97 -3.39
N THR A 238 -13.34 1.48 -2.88
CA THR A 238 -12.52 2.50 -3.55
C THR A 238 -11.97 1.99 -4.88
N LEU A 239 -11.43 0.78 -4.87
CA LEU A 239 -10.94 0.13 -6.10
C LEU A 239 -12.09 -0.13 -7.09
N CYS A 240 -13.29 -0.52 -6.62
CA CYS A 240 -14.48 -0.60 -7.48
C CYS A 240 -14.80 0.71 -8.19
N LYS A 241 -14.72 1.84 -7.47
CA LYS A 241 -14.94 3.17 -8.05
C LYS A 241 -13.93 3.48 -9.15
N MET A 242 -12.66 3.12 -8.94
CA MET A 242 -11.60 3.30 -9.94
C MET A 242 -11.80 2.39 -11.16
N ILE A 243 -12.15 1.12 -10.95
CA ILE A 243 -12.52 0.18 -12.04
C ILE A 243 -13.72 0.71 -12.81
N PHE A 244 -14.76 1.20 -12.13
CA PHE A 244 -15.93 1.79 -12.78
C PHE A 244 -15.54 2.95 -13.69
N LYS A 245 -14.74 3.90 -13.20
CA LYS A 245 -14.26 5.05 -13.98
C LYS A 245 -13.46 4.61 -15.21
N GLU A 246 -12.55 3.66 -15.04
CA GLU A 246 -11.71 3.17 -16.14
C GLU A 246 -12.54 2.44 -17.21
N LEU A 247 -13.47 1.57 -16.81
CA LEU A 247 -14.38 0.89 -17.73
C LEU A 247 -15.27 1.90 -18.48
N ARG A 248 -15.74 2.93 -17.78
CA ARG A 248 -16.51 4.00 -18.40
C ARG A 248 -15.69 4.80 -19.42
N ARG A 249 -14.43 5.10 -19.10
CA ARG A 249 -13.49 5.75 -20.04
C ARG A 249 -13.27 4.93 -21.31
N ARG A 250 -13.40 3.61 -21.23
CA ARG A 250 -13.31 2.67 -22.37
C ARG A 250 -14.65 2.40 -23.07
N ASN A 251 -15.65 3.24 -22.84
CA ASN A 251 -16.98 3.17 -23.45
C ASN A 251 -17.81 1.92 -23.08
N PHE A 252 -17.50 1.24 -21.96
CA PHE A 252 -18.40 0.25 -21.37
C PHE A 252 -19.45 0.92 -20.47
N ILE A 253 -20.44 0.14 -20.09
CA ILE A 253 -21.50 0.53 -19.15
C ILE A 253 -21.31 -0.29 -17.87
N PRO A 254 -20.36 0.08 -16.99
CA PRO A 254 -20.25 -0.56 -15.70
C PRO A 254 -21.48 -0.27 -14.84
N VAL A 255 -21.95 -1.26 -14.09
CA VAL A 255 -23.10 -1.16 -13.17
C VAL A 255 -22.67 -1.61 -11.79
N TYR A 256 -22.57 -0.68 -10.87
CA TYR A 256 -22.18 -0.97 -9.49
C TYR A 256 -23.39 -1.38 -8.66
N ILE A 257 -23.28 -2.49 -7.96
CA ILE A 257 -24.35 -3.07 -7.12
C ILE A 257 -23.78 -3.35 -5.73
N SER A 258 -24.26 -2.65 -4.72
CA SER A 258 -24.01 -2.92 -3.31
C SER A 258 -25.32 -3.35 -2.65
N ASP A 259 -25.49 -4.65 -2.49
CA ASP A 259 -26.73 -5.25 -1.93
C ASP A 259 -26.43 -6.26 -0.82
N GLY A 260 -25.25 -6.19 -0.23
CA GLY A 260 -24.80 -7.09 0.84
C GLY A 260 -25.75 -7.10 2.04
N LYS A 261 -26.29 -5.92 2.46
CA LYS A 261 -27.27 -5.81 3.55
C LYS A 261 -28.53 -6.65 3.32
N ASN A 262 -28.98 -6.77 2.07
CA ASN A 262 -30.14 -7.59 1.68
C ASN A 262 -29.73 -9.00 1.23
N ARG A 263 -28.44 -9.36 1.37
CA ARG A 263 -27.88 -10.66 0.98
C ARG A 263 -28.22 -11.06 -0.45
N TYR A 264 -28.24 -10.09 -1.35
CA TYR A 264 -28.53 -10.26 -2.79
C TYR A 264 -29.82 -11.06 -3.07
N ARG A 265 -30.88 -10.84 -2.28
CA ARG A 265 -32.18 -11.52 -2.50
C ARG A 265 -32.79 -11.11 -3.84
N GLY A 266 -33.35 -12.11 -4.59
CA GLY A 266 -34.02 -11.88 -5.85
C GLY A 266 -33.16 -12.20 -7.08
N LYS A 267 -33.61 -11.79 -8.29
CA LYS A 267 -32.89 -12.02 -9.55
C LYS A 267 -31.82 -10.96 -9.77
N ILE A 268 -30.61 -11.39 -10.12
CA ILE A 268 -29.47 -10.47 -10.33
C ILE A 268 -29.71 -9.55 -11.53
N GLU A 269 -30.34 -10.05 -12.61
CA GLU A 269 -30.68 -9.23 -13.79
C GLU A 269 -31.57 -8.05 -13.43
N LYS A 270 -32.57 -8.23 -12.57
CA LYS A 270 -33.41 -7.12 -12.10
C LYS A 270 -32.60 -6.09 -11.35
N LYS A 271 -31.65 -6.52 -10.50
CA LYS A 271 -30.77 -5.61 -9.76
C LYS A 271 -29.86 -4.79 -10.69
N ILE A 272 -29.33 -5.44 -11.72
CA ILE A 272 -28.51 -4.75 -12.76
C ILE A 272 -29.36 -3.66 -13.43
N ILE A 273 -30.58 -3.99 -13.87
CA ILE A 273 -31.48 -3.03 -14.53
C ILE A 273 -31.86 -1.87 -13.58
N ASP A 274 -32.23 -2.18 -12.35
CA ASP A 274 -32.62 -1.17 -11.35
C ASP A 274 -31.43 -0.25 -10.99
N SER A 275 -30.23 -0.79 -10.84
CA SER A 275 -29.00 -0.03 -10.59
C SER A 275 -28.62 0.83 -11.81
N LEU A 276 -28.75 0.29 -13.01
CA LEU A 276 -28.49 1.02 -14.25
C LEU A 276 -29.40 2.25 -14.39
N ARG A 277 -30.70 2.11 -14.06
CA ARG A 277 -31.65 3.24 -14.03
C ARG A 277 -31.32 4.30 -13.00
N LYS A 278 -30.73 3.93 -11.89
CA LYS A 278 -30.34 4.88 -10.82
C LYS A 278 -29.02 5.59 -11.14
N GLN A 279 -28.11 4.90 -11.83
CA GLN A 279 -26.75 5.37 -12.07
C GLN A 279 -26.61 6.19 -13.35
N TYR A 280 -27.51 5.99 -14.32
CA TYR A 280 -27.46 6.65 -15.61
C TYR A 280 -28.74 7.38 -15.97
N ASN A 281 -28.62 8.50 -16.69
CA ASN A 281 -29.75 9.27 -17.23
C ASN A 281 -30.31 8.60 -18.50
N ILE A 282 -31.22 7.61 -18.33
CA ILE A 282 -31.72 6.75 -19.41
C ILE A 282 -33.05 7.23 -20.02
N LYS A 283 -33.37 8.52 -19.99
CA LYS A 283 -34.70 9.01 -20.40
C LYS A 283 -35.12 8.63 -21.85
N ASN A 284 -34.19 8.29 -22.74
CA ASN A 284 -34.42 8.08 -24.18
C ASN A 284 -33.79 6.81 -24.76
N ILE A 285 -33.49 5.80 -23.93
CA ILE A 285 -32.83 4.55 -24.36
C ILE A 285 -33.67 3.37 -23.90
N ASP A 286 -34.06 2.50 -24.85
CA ASP A 286 -34.61 1.18 -24.51
C ASP A 286 -33.46 0.29 -23.98
N LEU A 287 -33.60 -0.14 -22.74
CA LEU A 287 -32.59 -1.01 -22.09
C LEU A 287 -32.42 -2.34 -22.79
N ASN A 288 -33.43 -2.80 -23.53
CA ASN A 288 -33.35 -4.03 -24.32
C ASN A 288 -32.47 -3.86 -25.58
N GLU A 289 -32.20 -2.61 -26.01
CA GLU A 289 -31.29 -2.33 -27.10
C GLU A 289 -29.82 -2.32 -26.68
N ILE A 290 -29.51 -2.30 -25.37
CA ILE A 290 -28.12 -2.33 -24.90
C ILE A 290 -27.61 -3.77 -24.91
N GLU A 291 -26.54 -3.98 -25.65
CA GLU A 291 -25.89 -5.29 -25.73
C GLU A 291 -25.30 -5.69 -24.38
N LYS A 292 -25.54 -6.94 -23.95
CA LYS A 292 -25.02 -7.47 -22.66
C LYS A 292 -23.49 -7.43 -22.58
N GLU A 293 -22.84 -7.49 -23.72
CA GLU A 293 -21.38 -7.39 -23.89
C GLU A 293 -20.83 -6.03 -23.45
N ARG A 294 -21.66 -4.99 -23.49
CA ARG A 294 -21.31 -3.63 -23.05
C ARG A 294 -21.54 -3.39 -21.57
N ILE A 295 -22.41 -4.18 -20.94
CA ILE A 295 -22.74 -4.03 -19.53
C ILE A 295 -21.75 -4.86 -18.70
N ILE A 296 -21.10 -4.21 -17.74
CA ILE A 296 -20.17 -4.89 -16.82
C ILE A 296 -20.70 -4.75 -15.40
N PRO A 297 -21.34 -5.80 -14.85
CA PRO A 297 -21.77 -5.80 -13.45
C PRO A 297 -20.56 -5.80 -12.50
N ILE A 298 -20.59 -4.91 -11.51
CA ILE A 298 -19.62 -4.85 -10.39
C ILE A 298 -20.42 -5.09 -9.12
N LEU A 299 -20.26 -6.25 -8.48
CA LEU A 299 -21.01 -6.66 -7.31
C LEU A 299 -20.14 -6.54 -6.07
N ASP A 300 -20.44 -5.55 -5.23
CA ASP A 300 -19.74 -5.32 -3.96
C ASP A 300 -20.38 -6.15 -2.84
N ASP A 301 -19.57 -6.61 -1.86
CA ASP A 301 -19.99 -7.51 -0.77
C ASP A 301 -20.66 -8.81 -1.24
N PHE A 302 -20.24 -9.35 -2.37
CA PHE A 302 -20.85 -10.56 -2.94
C PHE A 302 -20.71 -11.81 -2.04
N HIS A 303 -19.74 -11.83 -1.14
CA HIS A 303 -19.57 -12.89 -0.13
C HIS A 303 -20.82 -13.08 0.73
N LEU A 304 -21.64 -12.03 0.94
CA LEU A 304 -22.88 -12.04 1.72
C LEU A 304 -24.09 -12.62 0.97
N ALA A 305 -23.96 -12.92 -0.33
CA ALA A 305 -25.06 -13.46 -1.13
C ALA A 305 -25.51 -14.85 -0.64
N LYS A 306 -26.84 -15.06 -0.50
CA LYS A 306 -27.41 -16.33 -0.04
C LYS A 306 -27.30 -17.46 -1.07
N ASN A 307 -27.55 -17.15 -2.36
CA ASN A 307 -27.65 -18.13 -3.44
C ASN A 307 -26.55 -17.86 -4.49
N LYS A 308 -25.28 -17.94 -4.07
CA LYS A 308 -24.11 -17.59 -4.89
C LYS A 308 -24.11 -18.32 -6.25
N GLU A 309 -24.34 -19.65 -6.25
CA GLU A 309 -24.37 -20.44 -7.50
C GLU A 309 -25.40 -19.95 -8.51
N LYS A 310 -26.62 -19.65 -8.04
CA LYS A 310 -27.66 -19.12 -8.91
C LYS A 310 -27.26 -17.76 -9.51
N HIS A 311 -26.71 -16.88 -8.69
CA HIS A 311 -26.27 -15.56 -9.16
C HIS A 311 -25.08 -15.66 -10.12
N LEU A 312 -24.12 -16.57 -9.88
CA LEU A 312 -23.02 -16.85 -10.80
C LEU A 312 -23.52 -17.41 -12.14
N ASN A 313 -24.53 -18.28 -12.10
CA ASN A 313 -25.16 -18.79 -13.31
C ASN A 313 -25.90 -17.67 -14.08
N ASP A 314 -26.61 -16.77 -13.41
CA ASP A 314 -27.24 -15.60 -14.04
C ASP A 314 -26.17 -14.65 -14.64
N LEU A 315 -25.02 -14.48 -13.97
CA LEU A 315 -23.88 -13.67 -14.42
C LEU A 315 -23.14 -14.29 -15.61
N SER A 316 -23.27 -15.59 -15.87
CA SER A 316 -22.68 -16.22 -17.05
C SER A 316 -23.21 -15.65 -18.38
N ASN A 317 -24.38 -15.00 -18.36
CA ASN A 317 -24.93 -14.25 -19.48
C ASN A 317 -24.19 -12.94 -19.80
N TYR A 318 -23.29 -12.50 -18.92
CA TYR A 318 -22.45 -11.32 -19.10
C TYR A 318 -21.01 -11.78 -19.34
N PRO A 319 -20.39 -11.44 -20.47
CA PRO A 319 -19.02 -11.83 -20.78
C PRO A 319 -17.99 -11.31 -19.77
N ARG A 320 -18.34 -10.20 -19.10
CA ARG A 320 -17.48 -9.52 -18.15
C ARG A 320 -18.23 -9.21 -16.86
N CYS A 321 -17.59 -9.47 -15.73
CA CYS A 321 -18.09 -9.05 -14.41
C CYS A 321 -16.97 -8.95 -13.38
N VAL A 322 -17.21 -8.15 -12.34
CA VAL A 322 -16.29 -7.97 -11.21
C VAL A 322 -17.04 -8.33 -9.93
N LEU A 323 -16.50 -9.22 -9.14
CA LEU A 323 -17.03 -9.62 -7.83
C LEU A 323 -16.07 -9.15 -6.73
N ILE A 324 -16.61 -8.57 -5.69
CA ILE A 324 -15.84 -8.13 -4.53
C ILE A 324 -16.25 -8.96 -3.32
N VAL A 325 -15.25 -9.53 -2.64
CA VAL A 325 -15.44 -10.44 -1.50
C VAL A 325 -14.48 -10.07 -0.36
N ASP A 326 -14.73 -10.60 0.83
CA ASP A 326 -13.79 -10.39 1.95
C ASP A 326 -12.61 -11.36 1.85
N ASP A 327 -12.83 -12.58 1.38
CA ASP A 327 -11.79 -13.58 1.20
C ASP A 327 -11.99 -14.32 -0.12
N ILE A 328 -10.89 -14.75 -0.73
CA ILE A 328 -10.91 -15.56 -1.98
C ILE A 328 -11.67 -16.87 -1.80
N PHE A 329 -11.66 -17.45 -0.60
CA PHE A 329 -12.37 -18.71 -0.27
C PHE A 329 -13.85 -18.51 0.05
N CYS A 330 -14.33 -17.26 0.18
CA CYS A 330 -15.74 -16.97 0.53
C CYS A 330 -16.76 -17.40 -0.52
N LEU A 331 -16.35 -17.68 -1.75
CA LEU A 331 -17.28 -18.06 -2.81
C LEU A 331 -17.90 -19.43 -2.55
N ASN A 332 -17.14 -20.39 -2.00
CA ASN A 332 -17.57 -21.72 -1.55
C ASN A 332 -18.70 -22.33 -2.41
N VAL A 333 -18.43 -22.51 -3.70
CA VAL A 333 -19.39 -22.95 -4.72
C VAL A 333 -19.12 -24.41 -5.04
N LYS A 334 -20.15 -25.26 -5.00
CA LYS A 334 -20.03 -26.70 -5.31
C LYS A 334 -19.69 -26.98 -6.77
N ASN A 335 -20.14 -26.10 -7.68
CA ASN A 335 -19.89 -26.23 -9.11
C ASN A 335 -18.70 -25.42 -9.54
N GLU A 336 -17.52 -26.01 -9.56
CA GLU A 336 -16.24 -25.37 -9.93
C GLU A 336 -16.24 -24.76 -11.32
N LYS A 337 -17.07 -25.26 -12.26
CA LYS A 337 -17.19 -24.69 -13.61
C LYS A 337 -17.72 -23.26 -13.63
N LEU A 338 -18.46 -22.84 -12.60
CA LEU A 338 -18.99 -21.48 -12.49
C LEU A 338 -17.93 -20.45 -12.11
N ILE A 339 -16.83 -20.90 -11.53
CA ILE A 339 -15.78 -20.04 -10.98
C ILE A 339 -14.44 -20.25 -11.67
N GLY A 340 -14.28 -21.30 -12.49
CA GLY A 340 -13.01 -21.61 -13.16
C GLY A 340 -12.53 -20.57 -14.18
N ASP A 341 -13.44 -19.70 -14.68
CA ASP A 341 -13.08 -18.62 -15.58
C ASP A 341 -12.70 -17.32 -14.87
N PHE A 342 -12.77 -17.27 -13.53
CA PHE A 342 -12.44 -16.07 -12.77
C PHE A 342 -10.95 -16.01 -12.44
N ILE A 343 -10.41 -14.82 -12.51
CA ILE A 343 -9.07 -14.49 -12.03
C ILE A 343 -9.21 -13.78 -10.70
N TYR A 344 -8.44 -14.21 -9.73
CA TYR A 344 -8.55 -13.77 -8.35
C TYR A 344 -7.43 -12.81 -8.01
N PHE A 345 -7.77 -11.69 -7.38
CA PHE A 345 -6.84 -10.71 -6.87
C PHE A 345 -7.13 -10.45 -5.39
N ARG A 346 -6.08 -10.36 -4.58
CA ARG A 346 -6.17 -9.96 -3.17
C ARG A 346 -5.47 -8.64 -2.98
N ILE A 347 -6.14 -7.68 -2.35
CA ILE A 347 -5.56 -6.37 -2.02
C ILE A 347 -4.54 -6.57 -0.90
N ARG A 348 -3.30 -6.16 -1.13
CA ARG A 348 -2.23 -6.15 -0.14
C ARG A 348 -2.27 -4.90 0.72
N GLU A 349 -1.63 -4.97 1.86
CA GLU A 349 -1.30 -3.79 2.66
C GLU A 349 -0.39 -2.84 1.86
N LEU A 350 -0.50 -1.54 2.13
CA LEU A 350 0.39 -0.56 1.50
C LEU A 350 1.80 -0.68 2.07
N LYS A 351 2.77 -0.94 1.22
CA LYS A 351 4.19 -0.92 1.57
C LYS A 351 4.67 0.50 1.91
N PRO A 352 5.83 0.66 2.59
CA PRO A 352 6.35 1.95 3.04
C PRO A 352 6.34 3.06 1.99
N SER A 353 6.75 2.77 0.76
CA SER A 353 6.74 3.74 -0.35
C SER A 353 5.34 4.24 -0.69
N LEU A 354 4.33 3.36 -0.70
CA LEU A 354 2.94 3.71 -0.99
C LEU A 354 2.27 4.44 0.18
N ARG A 355 2.63 4.10 1.43
CA ARG A 355 2.22 4.86 2.62
C ARG A 355 2.73 6.29 2.56
N TYR A 356 4.00 6.45 2.20
CA TYR A 356 4.62 7.76 2.01
C TYR A 356 3.89 8.58 0.92
N GLU A 357 3.57 7.95 -0.22
CA GLU A 357 2.83 8.59 -1.31
C GLU A 357 1.44 9.06 -0.84
N LEU A 358 0.71 8.22 -0.10
CA LEU A 358 -0.61 8.56 0.42
C LEU A 358 -0.55 9.76 1.38
N VAL A 359 0.40 9.76 2.31
CA VAL A 359 0.62 10.89 3.24
C VAL A 359 1.01 12.15 2.49
N LYS A 360 1.89 12.04 1.50
CA LYS A 360 2.30 13.17 0.66
C LYS A 360 1.12 13.78 -0.07
N LYS A 361 0.28 12.96 -0.71
CA LYS A 361 -0.95 13.44 -1.37
C LYS A 361 -1.87 14.16 -0.39
N TRP A 362 -2.11 13.56 0.79
CA TRP A 362 -2.95 14.16 1.82
C TRP A 362 -2.43 15.52 2.30
N VAL A 363 -1.16 15.61 2.67
CA VAL A 363 -0.55 16.86 3.17
C VAL A 363 -0.57 17.95 2.09
N SER A 364 -0.26 17.58 0.83
CA SER A 364 -0.22 18.53 -0.28
C SER A 364 -1.59 19.12 -0.64
N LEU A 365 -2.69 18.43 -0.35
CA LEU A 365 -4.05 18.94 -0.58
C LEU A 365 -4.45 20.04 0.41
N LYS A 366 -3.97 19.95 1.65
CA LYS A 366 -4.32 20.89 2.73
C LYS A 366 -3.47 22.16 2.73
N ASP A 367 -2.20 22.06 2.37
CA ASP A 367 -1.24 23.16 2.49
C ASP A 367 -1.22 24.11 1.27
N THR A 368 -2.08 23.90 0.27
CA THR A 368 -2.25 24.85 -0.86
C THR A 368 -2.77 26.23 -0.45
N GLU A 369 -3.40 26.37 0.72
CA GLU A 369 -3.86 27.66 1.24
C GLU A 369 -2.74 28.50 1.91
N ILE A 370 -1.59 27.88 2.23
CA ILE A 370 -0.48 28.55 2.95
C ILE A 370 0.60 29.08 1.98
N VAL A 371 0.64 28.59 0.75
CA VAL A 371 1.70 28.88 -0.24
C VAL A 371 1.73 30.35 -0.70
N ASP A 372 0.65 31.10 -0.51
CA ASP A 372 0.60 32.50 -0.97
C ASP A 372 1.34 33.52 -0.05
N TYR A 373 1.89 33.10 1.10
CA TYR A 373 2.47 34.06 2.08
C TYR A 373 3.96 33.89 2.39
N TYR A 374 4.61 32.78 2.00
CA TYR A 374 6.03 32.53 2.25
C TYR A 374 6.79 32.19 0.96
N SER A 375 8.08 32.51 0.91
CA SER A 375 8.92 32.20 -0.25
C SER A 375 8.88 30.69 -0.56
N GLU A 376 8.79 30.31 -1.84
CA GLU A 376 8.65 28.91 -2.30
C GLU A 376 9.65 27.92 -1.67
N ILE A 377 10.84 28.39 -1.28
CA ILE A 377 11.90 27.55 -0.70
C ILE A 377 11.60 27.13 0.74
N ASP A 378 11.01 28.02 1.55
CA ASP A 378 10.72 27.74 2.97
C ASP A 378 9.45 26.91 3.14
N SER A 379 8.46 27.10 2.25
CA SER A 379 7.22 26.30 2.26
C SER A 379 7.45 24.83 1.90
N TYR A 380 8.27 24.54 0.91
CA TYR A 380 8.63 23.15 0.54
C TYR A 380 9.36 22.42 1.66
N SER A 381 10.26 23.06 2.38
CA SER A 381 10.96 22.44 3.51
C SER A 381 10.03 22.09 4.68
N GLU A 382 8.98 22.88 4.90
CA GLU A 382 8.02 22.65 5.98
C GLU A 382 7.03 21.51 5.66
N ILE A 383 6.55 21.46 4.42
CA ILE A 383 5.71 20.34 3.93
C ILE A 383 6.48 19.01 3.99
N ASP A 384 7.70 18.97 3.49
CA ASP A 384 8.55 17.79 3.54
C ASP A 384 8.80 17.33 4.99
N ARG A 385 9.03 18.28 5.89
CA ARG A 385 9.17 18.02 7.31
C ARG A 385 7.94 17.37 7.94
N LYS A 386 6.75 17.89 7.60
CA LYS A 386 5.47 17.37 8.08
C LYS A 386 5.25 15.95 7.58
N ILE A 387 5.53 15.70 6.31
CA ILE A 387 5.41 14.36 5.69
C ILE A 387 6.35 13.36 6.39
N GLU A 388 7.61 13.72 6.59
CA GLU A 388 8.61 12.85 7.26
C GLU A 388 8.21 12.53 8.70
N LEU A 389 7.72 13.52 9.45
CA LEU A 389 7.27 13.35 10.82
C LEU A 389 6.06 12.38 10.87
N ILE A 390 5.06 12.60 10.04
CA ILE A 390 3.89 11.73 9.96
C ILE A 390 4.30 10.30 9.59
N ASN A 391 5.17 10.12 8.59
CA ASN A 391 5.61 8.78 8.18
C ASN A 391 6.43 8.07 9.27
N SER A 392 7.26 8.80 10.01
CA SER A 392 7.99 8.23 11.16
C SER A 392 7.04 7.73 12.25
N ILE A 393 5.93 8.43 12.48
CA ILE A 393 4.90 8.03 13.44
C ILE A 393 4.12 6.82 12.91
N LEU A 394 3.69 6.87 11.66
CA LEU A 394 2.95 5.79 11.02
C LEU A 394 3.75 4.49 10.99
N GLY A 395 5.04 4.53 10.70
CA GLY A 395 5.92 3.35 10.71
C GLY A 395 6.04 2.65 12.07
N LYS A 396 5.63 3.32 13.16
CA LYS A 396 5.58 2.74 14.52
C LYS A 396 4.21 2.15 14.86
N ILE A 397 3.15 2.62 14.22
CA ILE A 397 1.75 2.31 14.54
C ILE A 397 1.17 1.31 13.54
N ILE A 398 1.52 1.45 12.27
CA ILE A 398 0.90 0.76 11.13
C ILE A 398 1.86 -0.28 10.54
N GLY A 399 1.32 -1.40 10.13
CA GLY A 399 2.06 -2.56 9.66
C GLY A 399 2.56 -3.44 10.80
N ARG A 400 3.44 -4.38 10.50
CA ARG A 400 4.03 -5.32 11.48
C ARG A 400 3.00 -6.17 12.23
N GLY A 401 1.88 -6.55 11.58
CA GLY A 401 0.86 -7.41 12.18
C GLY A 401 -0.01 -6.76 13.27
N ILE A 402 0.15 -5.46 13.56
CA ILE A 402 -0.59 -4.79 14.64
C ILE A 402 -1.81 -4.06 14.10
N MET A 403 -1.59 -3.02 13.32
CA MET A 403 -2.63 -2.29 12.60
C MET A 403 -2.34 -2.42 11.11
N PRO A 404 -3.29 -2.97 10.32
CA PRO A 404 -3.07 -3.15 8.89
C PRO A 404 -2.74 -1.84 8.19
N ALA A 405 -1.81 -1.87 7.26
CA ALA A 405 -1.39 -0.71 6.48
C ALA A 405 -2.36 -0.41 5.33
N TYR A 406 -3.67 -0.42 5.61
CA TYR A 406 -4.68 -0.02 4.62
C TYR A 406 -4.93 1.49 4.65
N PRO A 407 -5.34 2.09 3.50
CA PRO A 407 -5.54 3.53 3.38
C PRO A 407 -6.41 4.14 4.48
N PHE A 408 -7.47 3.45 4.88
CA PHE A 408 -8.37 3.90 5.92
C PHE A 408 -7.67 4.12 7.27
N PHE A 409 -6.84 3.17 7.70
CA PHE A 409 -6.12 3.25 8.97
C PHE A 409 -5.05 4.34 8.94
N ILE A 410 -4.31 4.43 7.82
CA ILE A 410 -3.28 5.45 7.61
C ILE A 410 -3.90 6.84 7.68
N LEU A 411 -4.95 7.08 6.91
CA LEU A 411 -5.58 8.39 6.84
C LEU A 411 -6.32 8.75 8.14
N SER A 412 -6.89 7.77 8.85
CA SER A 412 -7.47 8.00 10.18
C SER A 412 -6.41 8.42 11.20
N ALA A 413 -5.23 7.80 11.17
CA ALA A 413 -4.12 8.19 12.03
C ALA A 413 -3.62 9.60 11.69
N VAL A 414 -3.47 9.92 10.40
CA VAL A 414 -3.06 11.26 9.94
C VAL A 414 -4.09 12.32 10.33
N PHE A 415 -5.36 12.06 10.12
CA PHE A 415 -6.46 12.96 10.51
C PHE A 415 -6.49 13.22 12.01
N THR A 416 -6.31 12.16 12.82
CA THR A 416 -6.25 12.27 14.29
C THR A 416 -5.09 13.16 14.71
N TYR A 417 -3.93 12.98 14.09
CA TYR A 417 -2.75 13.80 14.32
C TYR A 417 -3.01 15.28 14.04
N GLU A 418 -3.67 15.59 12.92
CA GLU A 418 -3.95 16.98 12.52
C GLU A 418 -5.06 17.64 13.34
N THR A 419 -6.11 16.89 13.71
CA THR A 419 -7.30 17.43 14.39
C THR A 419 -6.99 17.87 15.82
N TYR A 420 -6.12 17.17 16.52
CA TYR A 420 -5.74 17.53 17.88
C TYR A 420 -4.72 18.67 17.94
N GLN A 421 -4.37 19.29 16.78
CA GLN A 421 -3.46 20.43 16.67
C GLN A 421 -2.23 20.30 17.58
N MET A 422 -1.70 19.09 17.69
CA MET A 422 -0.43 18.92 18.36
C MET A 422 0.62 19.75 17.63
N PRO A 423 1.42 20.57 18.27
CA PRO A 423 2.50 21.25 17.61
C PRO A 423 3.28 20.28 16.74
N LEU A 424 3.65 20.66 15.52
CA LEU A 424 4.40 19.84 14.57
C LEU A 424 5.66 19.20 15.17
N ASP A 425 6.15 19.74 16.27
CA ASP A 425 7.30 19.27 17.03
C ASP A 425 6.96 18.25 18.14
N GLN A 426 5.67 17.93 18.32
CA GLN A 426 5.24 16.91 19.26
C GLN A 426 4.93 15.63 18.50
N GLU A 427 5.80 14.64 18.58
CA GLU A 427 5.42 13.26 18.26
C GLU A 427 4.08 12.98 18.94
N ILE A 428 3.12 12.34 18.22
CA ILE A 428 1.94 11.79 18.88
C ILE A 428 2.49 10.92 20.00
N THR A 429 2.49 11.50 21.19
CA THR A 429 3.24 10.97 22.31
C THR A 429 2.64 9.68 22.82
N SER A 430 1.48 9.30 22.31
CA SER A 430 0.81 8.08 22.72
C SER A 430 0.15 7.41 21.53
N GLN A 431 0.74 6.31 21.10
CA GLN A 431 0.06 5.37 20.22
C GLN A 431 -1.36 5.09 20.72
N GLY A 432 -1.54 4.97 22.05
CA GLY A 432 -2.83 4.74 22.67
C GLY A 432 -3.89 5.78 22.34
N TYR A 433 -3.55 7.07 22.22
CA TYR A 433 -4.53 8.11 21.82
C TYR A 433 -5.03 7.94 20.40
N CYS A 434 -4.16 7.55 19.47
CA CYS A 434 -4.56 7.28 18.11
C CYS A 434 -5.56 6.12 18.05
N TYR A 435 -5.26 5.03 18.77
CA TYR A 435 -6.13 3.86 18.84
C TYR A 435 -7.44 4.16 19.54
N GLN A 436 -7.40 4.91 20.66
CA GLN A 436 -8.62 5.31 21.37
C GLN A 436 -9.55 6.14 20.50
N THR A 437 -9.02 7.15 19.81
CA THR A 437 -9.79 7.99 18.90
C THR A 437 -10.37 7.17 17.78
N PHE A 438 -9.58 6.24 17.23
CA PHE A 438 -10.00 5.32 16.19
C PHE A 438 -11.17 4.44 16.64
N ILE A 439 -11.10 3.86 17.86
CA ILE A 439 -12.17 3.03 18.44
C ILE A 439 -13.45 3.85 18.60
N TYR A 440 -13.35 5.06 19.14
CA TYR A 440 -14.51 5.93 19.32
C TYR A 440 -15.13 6.36 17.98
N PHE A 441 -14.31 6.69 17.01
CA PHE A 441 -14.74 6.96 15.65
C PHE A 441 -15.50 5.77 15.04
N TYR A 442 -14.98 4.58 15.24
CA TYR A 442 -15.57 3.35 14.77
C TYR A 442 -16.96 3.09 15.37
N LEU A 443 -17.09 3.23 16.69
CA LEU A 443 -18.37 3.09 17.39
C LEU A 443 -19.39 4.11 16.88
N ARG A 444 -18.97 5.37 16.66
CA ARG A 444 -19.85 6.41 16.10
C ARG A 444 -20.30 6.08 14.68
N LYS A 445 -19.41 5.57 13.83
CA LYS A 445 -19.75 5.12 12.46
C LYS A 445 -20.82 4.03 12.48
N GLN A 446 -20.85 3.18 13.52
CA GLN A 446 -21.88 2.17 13.74
C GLN A 446 -23.15 2.72 14.41
N GLY A 447 -23.26 4.02 14.56
CA GLY A 447 -24.43 4.68 15.14
C GLY A 447 -24.54 4.49 16.66
N VAL A 448 -23.42 4.28 17.37
CA VAL A 448 -23.39 4.33 18.84
C VAL A 448 -23.43 5.79 19.28
N ARG A 449 -24.36 6.13 20.16
CA ARG A 449 -24.48 7.47 20.71
C ARG A 449 -23.41 7.74 21.76
N ASN A 450 -23.11 9.02 22.00
CA ASN A 450 -22.06 9.40 22.97
C ASN A 450 -22.34 8.92 24.40
N ASP A 451 -23.62 8.89 24.79
CA ASP A 451 -24.11 8.43 26.10
C ASP A 451 -24.09 6.90 26.25
N GLU A 452 -23.94 6.17 25.16
CA GLU A 452 -23.89 4.70 25.12
C GLU A 452 -22.44 4.15 25.02
N ILE A 453 -21.46 4.99 24.67
CA ILE A 453 -20.07 4.53 24.38
C ILE A 453 -19.49 3.73 25.53
N ASP A 454 -19.74 4.16 26.76
CA ASP A 454 -19.21 3.49 27.97
C ASP A 454 -19.65 2.02 28.07
N ILE A 455 -20.88 1.71 27.68
CA ILE A 455 -21.40 0.34 27.68
C ILE A 455 -20.58 -0.56 26.75
N TYR A 456 -20.29 -0.05 25.55
CA TYR A 456 -19.51 -0.81 24.54
C TYR A 456 -18.04 -0.94 24.95
N VAL A 457 -17.45 0.12 25.48
CA VAL A 457 -16.06 0.12 25.95
C VAL A 457 -15.90 -0.84 27.14
N ASN A 458 -16.80 -0.82 28.12
CA ASN A 458 -16.78 -1.74 29.26
C ASN A 458 -16.93 -3.20 28.79
N PHE A 459 -17.89 -3.46 27.90
CA PHE A 459 -18.07 -4.81 27.33
C PHE A 459 -16.82 -5.34 26.65
N LEU A 460 -16.17 -4.51 25.82
CA LEU A 460 -14.94 -4.87 25.12
C LEU A 460 -13.76 -5.06 26.09
N THR A 461 -13.68 -4.26 27.15
CA THR A 461 -12.65 -4.36 28.18
C THR A 461 -12.75 -5.70 28.93
N GLU A 462 -13.93 -6.07 29.37
CA GLU A 462 -14.18 -7.34 30.05
C GLU A 462 -13.98 -8.56 29.11
N LEU A 463 -14.42 -8.46 27.86
CA LEU A 463 -14.22 -9.51 26.85
C LEU A 463 -12.73 -9.73 26.59
N ALA A 464 -11.94 -8.65 26.42
CA ALA A 464 -10.52 -8.75 26.16
C ALA A 464 -9.78 -9.43 27.32
N PHE A 465 -10.12 -9.06 28.54
CA PHE A 465 -9.50 -9.70 29.71
C PHE A 465 -9.93 -11.15 29.88
N TYR A 466 -11.17 -11.49 29.57
CA TYR A 466 -11.63 -12.89 29.58
C TYR A 466 -10.82 -13.74 28.59
N ILE A 467 -10.60 -13.25 27.35
CA ILE A 467 -9.76 -13.88 26.33
C ILE A 467 -8.32 -14.02 26.84
N TYR A 468 -7.75 -12.95 27.43
CA TYR A 468 -6.40 -12.93 28.00
C TYR A 468 -6.21 -14.01 29.08
N LYS A 469 -7.17 -14.13 29.98
CA LYS A 469 -7.14 -15.12 31.09
C LYS A 469 -7.25 -16.56 30.58
N GLN A 470 -8.00 -16.79 29.49
CA GLN A 470 -8.12 -18.10 28.83
C GLN A 470 -6.88 -18.50 28.01
N ARG A 471 -5.94 -17.56 27.77
CA ARG A 471 -4.78 -17.75 26.88
C ARG A 471 -5.18 -18.22 25.46
N LYS A 472 -6.26 -17.69 24.94
CA LYS A 472 -6.82 -17.96 23.60
C LYS A 472 -6.80 -16.68 22.79
N TYR A 473 -6.89 -16.80 21.47
CA TYR A 473 -7.09 -15.63 20.58
C TYR A 473 -8.56 -15.52 20.10
N SER A 474 -9.31 -16.61 20.26
CA SER A 474 -10.73 -16.66 19.91
C SER A 474 -11.52 -17.49 20.93
N LEU A 475 -12.80 -17.20 21.03
CA LEU A 475 -13.74 -17.92 21.90
C LEU A 475 -14.70 -18.74 21.05
N SER A 476 -14.88 -20.01 21.42
CA SER A 476 -15.96 -20.81 20.85
C SER A 476 -17.33 -20.20 21.19
N PRO A 477 -18.42 -20.56 20.49
CA PRO A 477 -19.77 -20.14 20.86
C PRO A 477 -20.14 -20.46 22.29
N GLU A 478 -19.66 -21.59 22.84
CA GLU A 478 -19.87 -22.03 24.23
C GLU A 478 -19.07 -21.16 25.21
N ASP A 479 -17.79 -20.87 24.94
CA ASP A 479 -16.95 -19.97 25.73
C ASP A 479 -17.56 -18.56 25.76
N PHE A 480 -18.01 -18.06 24.62
CA PHE A 480 -18.63 -16.75 24.52
C PHE A 480 -19.97 -16.69 25.29
N SER A 481 -20.77 -17.75 25.24
CA SER A 481 -22.00 -17.87 26.04
C SER A 481 -21.69 -17.83 27.54
N SER A 482 -20.61 -18.53 27.96
CA SER A 482 -20.14 -18.52 29.34
C SER A 482 -19.68 -17.14 29.77
N PHE A 483 -18.92 -16.45 28.94
CA PHE A 483 -18.56 -15.05 29.15
C PHE A 483 -19.79 -14.15 29.30
N MET A 484 -20.76 -14.25 28.42
CA MET A 484 -22.00 -13.46 28.46
C MET A 484 -22.79 -13.67 29.75
N LYS A 485 -22.80 -14.89 30.29
CA LYS A 485 -23.42 -15.18 31.59
C LYS A 485 -22.70 -14.44 32.71
N ILE A 486 -21.38 -14.57 32.80
CA ILE A 486 -20.55 -13.89 33.81
C ILE A 486 -20.70 -12.37 33.70
N TYR A 487 -20.68 -11.83 32.48
CA TYR A 487 -20.82 -10.40 32.23
C TYR A 487 -22.18 -9.87 32.75
N LYS A 488 -23.28 -10.57 32.45
CA LYS A 488 -24.64 -10.17 32.90
C LYS A 488 -24.87 -10.34 34.39
N GLU A 489 -24.12 -11.21 35.04
CA GLU A 489 -24.12 -11.31 36.52
C GLU A 489 -23.39 -10.13 37.19
N LYS A 490 -22.32 -9.62 36.51
CA LYS A 490 -21.49 -8.52 37.04
C LYS A 490 -22.02 -7.13 36.64
N TYR A 491 -22.58 -6.99 35.44
CA TYR A 491 -22.98 -5.69 34.87
C TYR A 491 -24.40 -5.69 34.32
N ILE A 492 -25.05 -4.52 34.41
CA ILE A 492 -26.33 -4.27 33.72
C ILE A 492 -26.04 -4.06 32.24
N LEU A 493 -26.60 -4.89 31.39
CA LEU A 493 -26.55 -4.71 29.94
C LEU A 493 -27.91 -4.19 29.42
N PRO A 494 -28.06 -2.86 29.23
CA PRO A 494 -29.33 -2.27 28.85
C PRO A 494 -29.66 -2.44 27.35
N ILE A 495 -28.79 -3.10 26.61
CA ILE A 495 -28.88 -3.29 25.15
C ILE A 495 -29.09 -4.76 24.86
N ASN A 496 -29.93 -5.07 23.84
CA ASN A 496 -30.06 -6.43 23.36
C ASN A 496 -28.71 -6.94 22.80
N GLN A 497 -28.34 -8.17 23.14
CA GLN A 497 -27.09 -8.80 22.71
C GLN A 497 -26.91 -8.81 21.19
N GLU A 498 -27.98 -9.03 20.40
CA GLU A 498 -27.88 -9.01 18.93
C GLU A 498 -27.53 -7.62 18.41
N ILE A 499 -28.15 -6.58 18.97
CA ILE A 499 -27.87 -5.17 18.62
C ILE A 499 -26.45 -4.80 19.03
N LEU A 500 -25.99 -5.22 20.22
CA LEU A 500 -24.63 -5.00 20.69
C LEU A 500 -23.62 -5.60 19.70
N LEU A 501 -23.77 -6.88 19.36
CA LEU A 501 -22.88 -7.57 18.44
C LEU A 501 -22.95 -7.00 17.02
N GLN A 502 -24.10 -6.58 16.56
CA GLN A 502 -24.26 -5.92 15.26
C GLN A 502 -23.47 -4.61 15.21
N LYS A 503 -23.55 -3.78 16.24
CA LYS A 503 -22.79 -2.52 16.31
C LYS A 503 -21.29 -2.73 16.52
N LEU A 504 -20.88 -3.86 17.11
CA LEU A 504 -19.49 -4.26 17.29
C LEU A 504 -18.91 -5.08 16.13
N SER A 505 -19.65 -5.28 15.04
CA SER A 505 -19.28 -6.15 13.91
C SER A 505 -17.95 -5.81 13.24
N LEU A 506 -17.44 -4.61 13.43
CA LEU A 506 -16.14 -4.18 12.92
C LEU A 506 -15.00 -4.36 13.97
N ILE A 507 -15.34 -4.54 15.24
CA ILE A 507 -14.39 -4.72 16.35
C ILE A 507 -14.29 -6.20 16.72
N ILE A 508 -15.41 -6.91 16.64
CA ILE A 508 -15.50 -8.34 16.92
C ILE A 508 -15.85 -9.07 15.62
N SER A 509 -14.98 -9.94 15.18
CA SER A 509 -15.18 -10.83 14.02
C SER A 509 -15.72 -12.19 14.45
N ARG A 510 -16.33 -12.90 13.48
CA ARG A 510 -16.71 -14.30 13.60
C ARG A 510 -16.09 -15.06 12.45
N ASP A 511 -15.40 -16.14 12.77
CA ASP A 511 -14.86 -17.05 11.76
C ASP A 511 -15.92 -17.99 11.17
N SER A 512 -15.52 -18.85 10.25
CA SER A 512 -16.40 -19.85 9.62
C SER A 512 -16.98 -20.89 10.60
N PHE A 513 -16.37 -21.06 11.78
CA PHE A 513 -16.82 -21.93 12.86
C PHE A 513 -17.66 -21.19 13.91
N ASN A 514 -17.98 -19.92 13.68
CA ASN A 514 -18.63 -18.98 14.59
C ASN A 514 -17.85 -18.67 15.88
N ASN A 515 -16.53 -18.85 15.90
CA ASN A 515 -15.70 -18.38 16.99
C ASN A 515 -15.64 -16.85 16.97
N TYR A 516 -15.61 -16.26 18.16
CA TYR A 516 -15.55 -14.81 18.35
C TYR A 516 -14.12 -14.38 18.65
N SER A 517 -13.61 -13.40 17.92
CA SER A 517 -12.31 -12.79 18.14
C SER A 517 -12.37 -11.28 17.93
N PHE A 518 -11.38 -10.54 18.40
CA PHE A 518 -11.19 -9.16 17.96
C PHE A 518 -10.76 -9.17 16.50
N SER A 519 -11.31 -8.24 15.70
CA SER A 519 -11.02 -8.15 14.26
C SER A 519 -9.55 -7.85 13.99
N TYR A 520 -8.89 -7.13 14.89
CA TYR A 520 -7.47 -6.79 14.79
C TYR A 520 -6.78 -6.95 16.14
N PRO A 521 -5.52 -7.41 16.18
CA PRO A 521 -4.77 -7.64 17.41
C PRO A 521 -4.67 -6.42 18.32
N TYR A 522 -4.46 -5.21 17.76
CA TYR A 522 -4.33 -3.99 18.54
C TYR A 522 -5.58 -3.65 19.36
N LEU A 523 -6.79 -4.00 18.87
CA LEU A 523 -8.03 -3.80 19.60
C LEU A 523 -8.04 -4.67 20.87
N TYR A 524 -7.65 -5.92 20.72
CA TYR A 524 -7.50 -6.83 21.85
C TYR A 524 -6.45 -6.31 22.86
N TYR A 525 -5.26 -5.92 22.40
CA TYR A 525 -4.19 -5.43 23.25
C TYR A 525 -4.61 -4.16 24.00
N PHE A 526 -5.28 -3.24 23.34
CA PHE A 526 -5.75 -2.00 23.92
C PHE A 526 -6.74 -2.25 25.05
N PHE A 527 -7.75 -3.09 24.86
CA PHE A 527 -8.77 -3.37 25.85
C PHE A 527 -8.27 -4.27 26.98
N ALA A 528 -7.40 -5.24 26.71
CA ALA A 528 -6.75 -6.04 27.72
C ALA A 528 -5.89 -5.17 28.66
N ALA A 529 -5.11 -4.25 28.09
CA ALA A 529 -4.31 -3.28 28.84
C ALA A 529 -5.20 -2.33 29.67
N LYS A 530 -6.35 -1.92 29.12
CA LYS A 530 -7.31 -1.08 29.83
C LYS A 530 -7.82 -1.77 31.09
N TYR A 531 -8.18 -3.05 30.99
CA TYR A 531 -8.60 -3.83 32.17
C TYR A 531 -7.49 -3.89 33.24
N LEU A 532 -6.26 -4.26 32.82
CA LEU A 532 -5.12 -4.32 33.77
C LEU A 532 -4.86 -2.96 34.42
N ALA A 533 -5.09 -1.86 33.71
CA ALA A 533 -4.91 -0.52 34.26
C ALA A 533 -6.00 -0.14 35.27
N GLU A 534 -7.25 -0.53 35.04
CA GLU A 534 -8.40 -0.22 35.89
C GLU A 534 -8.33 -1.00 37.24
N TYR A 535 -7.80 -2.22 37.22
CA TYR A 535 -7.71 -3.10 38.40
C TYR A 535 -6.29 -3.27 38.92
N ILE A 536 -5.38 -2.32 38.66
CA ILE A 536 -3.95 -2.39 38.99
C ILE A 536 -3.64 -2.51 40.49
N ASP A 537 -4.59 -2.13 41.33
CA ASP A 537 -4.44 -2.21 42.81
C ASP A 537 -4.81 -3.58 43.37
N GLU A 538 -5.33 -4.49 42.58
CA GLU A 538 -5.58 -5.87 42.95
C GLU A 538 -4.29 -6.71 42.84
N ASP A 539 -3.96 -7.46 43.89
CA ASP A 539 -2.74 -8.29 43.97
C ASP A 539 -2.66 -9.34 42.85
N GLU A 540 -3.79 -9.89 42.41
CA GLU A 540 -3.84 -10.85 41.29
C GLU A 540 -3.45 -10.16 39.95
N ILE A 541 -3.96 -8.97 39.70
CA ILE A 541 -3.67 -8.19 38.53
C ILE A 541 -2.21 -7.69 38.53
N MET A 542 -1.70 -7.28 39.66
CA MET A 542 -0.30 -6.86 39.76
C MET A 542 0.65 -8.01 39.42
N ARG A 543 0.37 -9.23 39.90
CA ARG A 543 1.15 -10.43 39.53
C ARG A 543 1.07 -10.74 38.02
N GLU A 544 -0.07 -10.51 37.36
CA GLU A 544 -0.16 -10.67 35.92
C GLU A 544 0.65 -9.59 35.17
N ILE A 545 0.70 -8.35 35.68
CA ILE A 545 1.56 -7.28 35.13
C ILE A 545 3.02 -7.64 35.26
N GLU A 546 3.47 -8.17 36.42
CA GLU A 546 4.85 -8.65 36.62
C GLU A 546 5.21 -9.73 35.59
N LYS A 547 4.35 -10.75 35.42
CA LYS A 547 4.56 -11.79 34.40
C LYS A 547 4.59 -11.21 32.95
N LEU A 548 3.75 -10.24 32.65
CA LEU A 548 3.73 -9.56 31.39
C LEU A 548 5.08 -8.87 31.12
N MET A 549 5.61 -8.13 32.08
CA MET A 549 6.90 -7.42 31.96
C MET A 549 8.10 -8.37 31.85
N GLN A 550 8.02 -9.56 32.44
CA GLN A 550 9.05 -10.61 32.27
C GLN A 550 9.03 -11.25 30.87
N ASN A 551 7.96 -11.09 30.08
CA ASN A 551 7.77 -11.74 28.80
C ASN A 551 7.62 -10.76 27.63
N LEU A 552 8.29 -9.60 27.67
CA LEU A 552 8.23 -8.58 26.63
C LEU A 552 8.85 -9.01 25.28
N HIS A 553 9.53 -10.17 25.21
CA HIS A 553 9.96 -10.78 23.95
C HIS A 553 8.77 -11.29 23.11
N ILE A 554 7.63 -11.56 23.76
CA ILE A 554 6.37 -11.91 23.10
C ILE A 554 5.70 -10.61 22.67
N GLU A 555 5.40 -10.49 21.39
CA GLU A 555 4.89 -9.26 20.78
C GLU A 555 3.59 -8.77 21.44
N GLU A 556 2.62 -9.66 21.65
CA GLU A 556 1.38 -9.39 22.38
C GLU A 556 1.65 -8.70 23.72
N LYS A 557 2.60 -9.25 24.51
CA LYS A 557 2.93 -8.74 25.85
C LYS A 557 3.57 -7.36 25.79
N ALA A 558 4.44 -7.12 24.82
CA ALA A 558 5.07 -5.81 24.61
C ALA A 558 4.03 -4.73 24.29
N TYR A 559 3.06 -5.01 23.40
CA TYR A 559 2.02 -4.03 23.08
C TYR A 559 1.03 -3.80 24.21
N ILE A 560 0.63 -4.85 24.94
CA ILE A 560 -0.20 -4.68 26.15
C ILE A 560 0.54 -3.80 27.16
N ALA A 561 1.86 -3.94 27.35
CA ALA A 561 2.65 -3.08 28.24
C ALA A 561 2.66 -1.61 27.80
N ILE A 562 2.77 -1.33 26.49
CA ILE A 562 2.70 0.03 25.92
C ILE A 562 1.33 0.64 26.21
N PHE A 563 0.24 -0.09 25.95
CA PHE A 563 -1.11 0.40 26.20
C PHE A 563 -1.42 0.51 27.70
N LEU A 564 -0.85 -0.36 28.53
CA LEU A 564 -0.96 -0.26 29.99
C LEU A 564 -0.41 1.08 30.50
N ALA A 565 0.77 1.48 30.00
CA ALA A 565 1.35 2.78 30.35
C ALA A 565 0.57 3.98 29.78
N HIS A 566 -0.24 3.77 28.74
CA HIS A 566 -1.19 4.76 28.24
C HIS A 566 -2.41 4.91 29.19
N HIS A 567 -2.99 3.80 29.62
CA HIS A 567 -4.21 3.80 30.43
C HIS A 567 -3.96 4.16 31.90
N SER A 568 -2.78 3.86 32.45
CA SER A 568 -2.48 4.08 33.86
C SER A 568 -1.28 5.00 34.10
N LYS A 569 -1.41 5.91 35.06
CA LYS A 569 -0.32 6.76 35.55
C LYS A 569 0.36 6.19 36.81
N SER A 570 0.04 4.96 37.17
CA SER A 570 0.59 4.33 38.36
C SER A 570 2.13 4.25 38.32
N PRO A 571 2.85 4.66 39.37
CA PRO A 571 4.29 4.49 39.44
C PRO A 571 4.71 3.01 39.48
N LYS A 572 3.85 2.10 39.96
CA LYS A 572 4.12 0.66 40.04
C LYS A 572 4.55 0.07 38.68
N ILE A 573 3.91 0.50 37.57
CA ILE A 573 4.26 0.07 36.20
C ILE A 573 5.68 0.46 35.84
N LEU A 574 6.06 1.70 36.18
CA LEU A 574 7.39 2.23 35.85
C LEU A 574 8.48 1.54 36.67
N ASP A 575 8.22 1.29 37.92
CA ASP A 575 9.16 0.62 38.82
C ASP A 575 9.39 -0.82 38.39
N GLU A 576 8.33 -1.53 37.93
CA GLU A 576 8.41 -2.88 37.41
C GLU A 576 9.20 -2.97 36.10
N ILE A 577 8.96 -2.04 35.16
CA ILE A 577 9.71 -1.99 33.91
C ILE A 577 11.19 -1.71 34.14
N VAL A 578 11.53 -0.76 35.00
CA VAL A 578 12.94 -0.45 35.36
C VAL A 578 13.59 -1.64 36.05
N HIS A 579 12.88 -2.29 36.98
CA HIS A 579 13.37 -3.49 37.65
C HIS A 579 13.74 -4.61 36.68
N ASN A 580 12.84 -4.91 35.75
CA ASN A 580 13.13 -5.90 34.70
C ASN A 580 14.27 -5.46 33.76
N ALA A 581 14.34 -4.17 33.44
CA ALA A 581 15.36 -3.62 32.55
C ALA A 581 16.77 -3.75 33.08
N VAL A 582 16.97 -3.51 34.39
CA VAL A 582 18.28 -3.60 35.05
C VAL A 582 18.88 -5.01 34.98
N GLY A 583 18.03 -6.05 35.00
CA GLY A 583 18.49 -7.45 34.93
C GLY A 583 18.94 -7.89 33.54
N LEU A 584 18.51 -7.21 32.48
CA LEU A 584 18.81 -7.60 31.10
C LEU A 584 20.25 -7.23 30.70
N PHE A 585 21.03 -8.23 30.30
CA PHE A 585 22.49 -8.10 30.09
C PHE A 585 23.21 -7.45 31.28
N GLY A 586 22.73 -7.72 32.49
CA GLY A 586 23.17 -7.04 33.72
C GLY A 586 24.63 -7.37 34.11
N GLU A 587 25.24 -8.44 33.59
CA GLU A 587 26.64 -8.79 33.73
C GLU A 587 27.59 -7.89 32.91
N TYR A 588 27.07 -7.10 31.98
CA TYR A 588 27.86 -6.21 31.15
C TYR A 588 27.72 -4.75 31.58
N GLU A 589 28.86 -4.03 31.61
CA GLU A 589 28.84 -2.58 31.79
C GLU A 589 28.45 -1.86 30.49
N PRO A 590 27.66 -0.77 30.55
CA PRO A 590 27.30 0.01 29.38
C PRO A 590 28.52 0.56 28.62
N VAL A 591 28.61 0.35 27.30
CA VAL A 591 29.70 0.86 26.45
C VAL A 591 29.79 2.38 26.51
N THR A 592 31.00 2.91 26.67
CA THR A 592 31.27 4.34 26.74
C THR A 592 31.79 4.91 25.43
N LEU A 593 32.40 4.11 24.57
CA LEU A 593 33.11 4.46 23.33
C LEU A 593 34.36 5.34 23.59
N PHE A 594 34.95 5.32 24.79
CA PHE A 594 36.27 5.92 24.98
C PHE A 594 37.35 5.18 24.22
N LYS A 595 38.39 5.89 23.82
CA LYS A 595 39.48 5.36 22.97
C LYS A 595 40.10 4.07 23.50
N GLU A 596 40.33 3.98 24.83
CA GLU A 596 40.91 2.79 25.48
C GLU A 596 40.00 1.56 25.38
N GLU A 597 38.69 1.75 25.50
CA GLU A 597 37.70 0.69 25.44
C GLU A 597 37.58 0.08 24.02
N VAL A 598 37.66 0.92 22.96
CA VAL A 598 37.45 0.54 21.56
C VAL A 598 38.74 0.52 20.71
N LYS A 599 39.91 0.41 21.38
CA LYS A 599 41.21 0.40 20.72
C LYS A 599 41.30 -0.68 19.61
N PHE A 600 40.69 -1.84 19.81
CA PHE A 600 40.61 -2.91 18.82
C PHE A 600 39.88 -2.52 17.52
N PHE A 601 38.96 -1.55 17.59
CA PHE A 601 38.33 -0.95 16.41
C PHE A 601 39.23 0.11 15.77
N ASP A 602 39.82 0.99 16.56
CA ASP A 602 40.66 2.08 16.05
C ASP A 602 41.88 1.54 15.30
N GLU A 603 42.37 0.35 15.68
CA GLU A 603 43.43 -0.36 14.96
C GLU A 603 43.00 -0.84 13.56
N GLN A 604 41.71 -0.92 13.28
CA GLN A 604 41.10 -1.33 12.02
C GLN A 604 40.43 -0.20 11.24
N ALA A 605 40.67 1.06 11.62
CA ALA A 605 40.01 2.23 11.06
C ALA A 605 40.18 2.39 9.54
N ASP A 606 41.28 1.84 8.98
CA ASP A 606 41.49 1.84 7.52
C ASP A 606 40.62 0.85 6.75
N ALA A 607 40.14 -0.21 7.43
CA ALA A 607 39.22 -1.20 6.83
C ALA A 607 37.76 -0.75 6.89
N ILE A 608 37.46 0.24 7.71
CA ILE A 608 36.09 0.72 7.96
C ILE A 608 35.70 1.79 6.93
N ILE A 609 34.47 1.69 6.44
CA ILE A 609 33.89 2.65 5.50
C ILE A 609 33.95 4.07 6.09
N LYS A 610 34.33 5.06 5.28
CA LYS A 610 34.40 6.45 5.68
C LYS A 610 33.18 7.23 5.17
N ALA A 611 32.61 8.06 6.03
CA ALA A 611 31.47 8.91 5.69
C ALA A 611 31.86 9.96 4.62
N ALA A 612 31.03 10.11 3.61
CA ALA A 612 31.21 11.11 2.56
C ALA A 612 29.85 11.75 2.20
N LEU A 613 29.83 13.06 2.02
CA LEU A 613 28.64 13.77 1.59
C LEU A 613 28.24 13.36 0.16
N PRO A 614 26.97 13.08 -0.10
CA PRO A 614 26.51 12.78 -1.45
C PRO A 614 26.69 14.00 -2.37
N VAL A 615 27.20 13.77 -3.58
CA VAL A 615 27.31 14.75 -4.65
C VAL A 615 26.17 14.46 -5.62
N ASP A 616 25.41 15.46 -6.03
CA ASP A 616 24.37 15.38 -7.05
C ASP A 616 23.14 14.49 -6.72
N THR A 617 22.81 14.31 -5.44
CA THR A 617 21.52 13.72 -5.06
C THR A 617 20.58 14.77 -4.48
N THR A 618 19.30 14.67 -4.83
CA THR A 618 18.26 15.46 -4.17
C THR A 618 17.73 14.70 -2.96
N PRO A 619 17.21 15.38 -1.93
CA PRO A 619 16.59 14.71 -0.78
C PRO A 619 15.50 13.71 -1.18
N GLU A 620 14.75 14.01 -2.24
CA GLU A 620 13.70 13.14 -2.78
C GLU A 620 14.27 11.81 -3.30
N ARG A 621 15.41 11.84 -4.01
CA ARG A 621 16.06 10.61 -4.51
C ARG A 621 16.59 9.74 -3.38
N GLU A 622 17.18 10.35 -2.36
CA GLU A 622 17.69 9.59 -1.20
C GLU A 622 16.53 9.01 -0.37
N ARG A 623 15.42 9.74 -0.23
CA ARG A 623 14.20 9.22 0.38
C ARG A 623 13.62 8.05 -0.42
N ALA A 624 13.55 8.17 -1.75
CA ALA A 624 13.05 7.09 -2.61
C ALA A 624 13.90 5.81 -2.47
N LYS A 625 15.23 5.93 -2.40
CA LYS A 625 16.11 4.78 -2.17
C LYS A 625 15.89 4.16 -0.80
N ARG A 626 15.74 4.96 0.25
CA ARG A 626 15.45 4.46 1.59
C ARG A 626 14.13 3.70 1.62
N LEU A 627 13.07 4.27 1.04
CA LEU A 627 11.76 3.63 0.96
C LEU A 627 11.80 2.32 0.17
N SER A 628 12.57 2.25 -0.91
CA SER A 628 12.78 0.99 -1.66
C SER A 628 13.44 -0.09 -0.79
N ILE A 629 14.44 0.28 0.02
CA ILE A 629 15.08 -0.66 0.96
C ILE A 629 14.10 -1.07 2.06
N GLU A 630 13.31 -0.14 2.57
CA GLU A 630 12.27 -0.44 3.58
C GLU A 630 11.19 -1.37 3.01
N ASP A 631 10.79 -1.19 1.74
CA ASP A 631 9.88 -2.09 1.03
C ASP A 631 10.46 -3.52 0.94
N GLU A 632 11.73 -3.66 0.52
CA GLU A 632 12.43 -4.95 0.44
C GLU A 632 12.56 -5.64 1.82
N ILE A 633 12.85 -4.87 2.88
CA ILE A 633 12.93 -5.41 4.25
C ILE A 633 11.55 -5.89 4.74
N GLU A 634 10.48 -5.15 4.43
CA GLU A 634 9.13 -5.54 4.84
C GLU A 634 8.69 -6.81 4.09
N GLU A 635 8.97 -6.91 2.80
CA GLU A 635 8.70 -8.11 2.00
C GLU A 635 9.49 -9.34 2.50
N ALA A 636 10.78 -9.18 2.79
CA ALA A 636 11.61 -10.26 3.31
C ALA A 636 11.14 -10.77 4.69
N LYS A 637 10.51 -9.90 5.50
CA LYS A 637 9.94 -10.32 6.78
C LYS A 637 8.67 -11.12 6.62
N GLU A 638 7.81 -10.78 5.65
CA GLU A 638 6.61 -11.57 5.34
C GLU A 638 6.97 -13.01 4.98
N GLU A 639 8.12 -13.23 4.29
CA GLU A 639 8.60 -14.56 3.92
C GLU A 639 9.20 -15.36 5.11
N ILE A 640 9.73 -14.67 6.13
CA ILE A 640 10.42 -15.31 7.28
C ILE A 640 9.46 -15.59 8.45
N GLU A 641 8.33 -14.91 8.55
CA GLU A 641 7.35 -15.08 9.65
C GLU A 641 6.67 -16.47 9.67
N GLU A 642 6.89 -17.32 8.65
CA GLU A 642 6.41 -18.71 8.61
C GLU A 642 7.29 -19.71 9.39
N GLU A 643 8.51 -19.33 9.79
CA GLU A 643 9.36 -20.18 10.63
C GLU A 643 9.36 -19.68 12.07
N GLU A 644 8.64 -20.35 12.97
CA GLU A 644 8.81 -20.13 14.41
C GLU A 644 10.26 -20.47 14.80
N PRO A 645 11.03 -19.51 15.38
CA PRO A 645 12.40 -19.79 15.79
C PRO A 645 12.43 -20.83 16.91
N ASP A 646 13.39 -21.74 16.83
CA ASP A 646 13.66 -22.77 17.83
C ASP A 646 13.56 -22.17 19.25
N GLU A 647 12.68 -22.75 20.09
CA GLU A 647 12.43 -22.29 21.48
C GLU A 647 13.65 -22.38 22.40
N ASP A 648 14.75 -23.00 21.98
CA ASP A 648 15.91 -23.35 22.82
C ASP A 648 17.02 -22.31 22.84
N ASP A 649 16.99 -21.20 22.04
CA ASP A 649 18.05 -20.19 22.08
C ASP A 649 17.80 -19.09 23.12
N ASN A 650 18.26 -19.33 24.33
CA ASN A 650 18.14 -18.40 25.46
C ASN A 650 18.74 -17.01 25.19
N LEU A 651 19.85 -16.91 24.42
CA LEU A 651 20.50 -15.62 24.12
C LEU A 651 19.65 -14.77 23.19
N MET A 652 19.07 -15.35 22.12
CA MET A 652 18.20 -14.65 21.19
C MET A 652 16.90 -14.19 21.87
N LYS A 653 16.37 -14.99 22.78
CA LYS A 653 15.20 -14.64 23.59
C LYS A 653 15.50 -13.45 24.50
N GLU A 654 16.66 -13.45 25.19
CA GLU A 654 17.09 -12.34 26.04
C GLU A 654 17.36 -11.08 25.23
N LEU A 655 18.00 -11.18 24.06
CA LEU A 655 18.24 -10.07 23.13
C LEU A 655 16.92 -9.43 22.66
N ARG A 656 15.96 -10.24 22.23
CA ARG A 656 14.62 -9.75 21.84
C ARG A 656 13.93 -9.05 23.01
N ARG A 657 13.99 -9.66 24.21
CA ARG A 657 13.41 -9.07 25.42
C ARG A 657 14.05 -7.72 25.73
N ALA A 658 15.37 -7.61 25.65
CA ALA A 658 16.11 -6.38 25.92
C ALA A 658 15.76 -5.26 24.94
N ILE A 659 15.72 -5.56 23.64
CA ILE A 659 15.34 -4.61 22.59
C ILE A 659 13.89 -4.13 22.79
N LYS A 660 12.95 -5.04 23.04
CA LYS A 660 11.53 -4.70 23.27
C LYS A 660 11.33 -3.91 24.57
N THR A 661 12.05 -4.24 25.65
CA THR A 661 12.02 -3.46 26.89
C THR A 661 12.49 -2.02 26.66
N GLY A 662 13.56 -1.82 25.88
CA GLY A 662 14.03 -0.49 25.50
C GLY A 662 13.00 0.30 24.67
N GLU A 663 12.28 -0.36 23.74
CA GLU A 663 11.18 0.23 22.97
C GLU A 663 10.01 0.65 23.87
N VAL A 664 9.60 -0.22 24.79
CA VAL A 664 8.52 0.06 25.77
C VAL A 664 8.90 1.24 26.67
N ILE A 665 10.13 1.27 27.19
CA ILE A 665 10.65 2.42 27.95
C ILE A 665 10.57 3.71 27.13
N GLY A 666 11.01 3.67 25.87
CA GLY A 666 10.95 4.81 24.97
C GLY A 666 9.52 5.32 24.73
N CYS A 667 8.57 4.43 24.50
CA CYS A 667 7.16 4.78 24.38
C CYS A 667 6.61 5.44 25.64
N ILE A 668 6.94 4.88 26.82
CA ILE A 668 6.45 5.38 28.11
C ILE A 668 7.00 6.78 28.40
N ILE A 669 8.32 6.97 28.26
CA ILE A 669 8.93 8.26 28.60
C ILE A 669 8.45 9.38 27.67
N LYS A 670 8.27 9.11 26.40
CA LYS A 670 7.70 10.06 25.43
C LYS A 670 6.26 10.41 25.78
N ASN A 671 5.46 9.42 26.18
CA ASN A 671 4.04 9.60 26.48
C ASN A 671 3.81 10.36 27.80
N ARG A 672 4.72 10.27 28.73
CA ARG A 672 4.54 10.75 30.09
C ARG A 672 5.47 11.91 30.51
N VAL A 673 6.20 12.52 29.54
CA VAL A 673 7.14 13.62 29.82
C VAL A 673 6.52 14.70 30.73
N GLY A 674 5.30 15.13 30.44
CA GLY A 674 4.60 16.16 31.23
C GLY A 674 4.06 15.71 32.59
N SER A 675 4.11 14.40 32.91
CA SER A 675 3.57 13.84 34.17
C SER A 675 4.58 13.06 35.01
N LEU A 676 5.84 12.96 34.55
CA LEU A 676 6.94 12.34 35.28
C LEU A 676 7.74 13.39 36.04
N GLU A 677 8.13 13.06 37.25
CA GLU A 677 9.14 13.83 37.95
C GLU A 677 10.47 13.80 37.18
N LYS A 678 11.15 14.93 37.11
CA LYS A 678 12.37 15.11 36.32
C LYS A 678 13.47 14.10 36.67
N GLY A 679 13.67 13.80 37.96
CA GLY A 679 14.62 12.80 38.43
C GLY A 679 14.27 11.40 37.89
N LYS A 680 13.01 11.00 38.04
CA LYS A 680 12.52 9.70 37.58
C LYS A 680 12.60 9.57 36.03
N ALA A 681 12.33 10.64 35.30
CA ALA A 681 12.48 10.67 33.88
C ALA A 681 13.94 10.47 33.43
N VAL A 682 14.91 11.07 34.13
CA VAL A 682 16.35 10.86 33.91
C VAL A 682 16.73 9.40 34.15
N ASP A 683 16.27 8.78 35.25
CA ASP A 683 16.60 7.40 35.60
C ASP A 683 16.03 6.40 34.56
N ILE A 684 14.78 6.57 34.17
CA ILE A 684 14.11 5.73 33.15
C ILE A 684 14.80 5.86 31.79
N PHE A 685 15.12 7.09 31.35
CA PHE A 685 15.81 7.32 30.09
C PHE A 685 17.21 6.69 30.12
N LYS A 686 17.95 6.92 31.20
CA LYS A 686 19.29 6.35 31.41
C LYS A 686 19.26 4.83 31.31
N GLU A 687 18.26 4.20 31.93
CA GLU A 687 18.18 2.73 31.90
C GLU A 687 17.79 2.21 30.49
N GLY A 688 16.86 2.86 29.80
CA GLY A 688 16.55 2.53 28.41
C GLY A 688 17.75 2.68 27.47
N MET A 689 18.62 3.65 27.71
CA MET A 689 19.91 3.82 27.03
C MET A 689 20.89 2.70 27.41
N ASN A 690 21.03 2.40 28.70
CA ASN A 690 21.98 1.42 29.22
C ASN A 690 21.71 0.00 28.73
N ILE A 691 20.45 -0.45 28.62
CA ILE A 691 20.12 -1.76 28.05
C ILE A 691 20.78 -1.94 26.67
N HIS A 692 20.63 -0.98 25.77
CA HIS A 692 21.21 -1.06 24.43
C HIS A 692 22.74 -1.00 24.45
N LEU A 693 23.32 -0.21 25.36
CA LEU A 693 24.79 -0.11 25.50
C LEU A 693 25.36 -1.39 26.18
N ARG A 694 24.62 -2.10 27.02
CA ARG A 694 25.01 -3.42 27.56
C ARG A 694 24.95 -4.50 26.44
N ILE A 695 23.93 -4.50 25.60
CA ILE A 695 23.89 -5.36 24.40
C ILE A 695 25.13 -5.11 23.54
N LEU A 696 25.51 -3.86 23.33
CA LEU A 696 26.72 -3.53 22.57
C LEU A 696 27.99 -4.04 23.27
N SER A 697 28.04 -3.98 24.59
CA SER A 697 29.17 -4.51 25.38
C SER A 697 29.32 -6.02 25.23
N SER A 698 28.23 -6.78 25.32
CA SER A 698 28.25 -8.23 25.06
C SER A 698 28.79 -8.55 23.67
N PHE A 699 28.43 -7.75 22.70
CA PHE A 699 28.92 -7.88 21.32
C PHE A 699 30.44 -7.56 21.22
N PHE A 700 30.92 -6.57 21.96
CA PHE A 700 32.34 -6.23 21.99
C PHE A 700 33.20 -7.36 22.57
N GLU A 701 32.70 -8.14 23.53
CA GLU A 701 33.43 -9.31 24.05
C GLU A 701 33.63 -10.36 22.93
N ILE A 702 32.62 -10.57 22.07
CA ILE A 702 32.74 -11.48 20.91
C ILE A 702 33.74 -10.92 19.90
N ILE A 703 33.65 -9.62 19.56
CA ILE A 703 34.54 -8.99 18.58
C ILE A 703 35.99 -8.90 19.07
N LYS A 704 36.24 -8.77 20.38
CA LYS A 704 37.60 -8.78 20.94
C LYS A 704 38.26 -10.16 20.88
N SER A 705 37.53 -11.25 20.88
CA SER A 705 38.04 -12.61 20.77
C SER A 705 38.65 -12.88 19.38
N LYS A 706 39.95 -13.14 19.31
CA LYS A 706 40.64 -13.43 18.04
C LYS A 706 40.13 -14.71 17.37
N ASP A 707 39.74 -15.70 18.16
CA ASP A 707 39.22 -16.97 17.67
C ASP A 707 37.82 -16.73 17.06
N ALA A 708 36.93 -16.03 17.75
CA ALA A 708 35.63 -15.68 17.21
C ALA A 708 35.69 -14.76 15.95
N GLN A 709 36.64 -13.81 15.92
CA GLN A 709 36.90 -13.02 14.71
C GLN A 709 37.29 -13.94 13.53
N GLN A 710 38.20 -14.87 13.76
CA GLN A 710 38.68 -15.75 12.68
C GLN A 710 37.56 -16.68 12.19
N ASP A 711 36.76 -17.25 13.09
CA ASP A 711 35.63 -18.09 12.74
C ASP A 711 34.59 -17.34 11.88
N LEU A 712 34.23 -16.11 12.28
CA LEU A 712 33.30 -15.27 11.50
C LEU A 712 33.90 -14.87 10.13
N ILE A 713 35.18 -14.51 10.05
CA ILE A 713 35.84 -14.18 8.79
C ILE A 713 35.90 -15.43 7.88
N ASP A 714 36.10 -16.62 8.41
CA ASP A 714 36.09 -17.86 7.65
C ASP A 714 34.68 -18.21 7.13
N VAL A 715 33.63 -17.97 7.91
CA VAL A 715 32.24 -18.09 7.47
C VAL A 715 31.96 -17.12 6.31
N ILE A 716 32.29 -15.84 6.46
CA ILE A 716 32.14 -14.82 5.40
C ILE A 716 32.93 -15.22 4.15
N SER A 717 34.16 -15.75 4.33
CA SER A 717 34.98 -16.22 3.21
C SER A 717 34.33 -17.37 2.45
N LYS A 718 33.68 -18.32 3.14
CA LYS A 718 32.92 -19.42 2.53
C LYS A 718 31.73 -18.90 1.71
N ILE A 719 30.99 -17.92 2.26
CA ILE A 719 29.86 -17.28 1.56
C ILE A 719 30.36 -16.56 0.30
N LEU A 720 31.44 -15.77 0.41
CA LEU A 720 32.02 -15.06 -0.73
C LEU A 720 32.49 -16.02 -1.82
N ARG A 721 33.08 -17.18 -1.47
CA ARG A 721 33.47 -18.21 -2.46
C ARG A 721 32.27 -18.73 -3.24
N LYS A 722 31.12 -18.97 -2.58
CA LYS A 722 29.89 -19.40 -3.27
C LYS A 722 29.39 -18.34 -4.25
N ILE A 723 29.31 -17.10 -3.80
CA ILE A 723 28.81 -15.96 -4.63
C ILE A 723 29.75 -15.76 -5.84
N ILE A 724 31.07 -15.80 -5.62
CA ILE A 724 32.07 -15.63 -6.69
C ILE A 724 32.00 -16.81 -7.68
N ALA A 725 31.83 -18.04 -7.20
CA ALA A 725 31.72 -19.23 -8.08
C ALA A 725 30.44 -19.17 -8.97
N GLU A 726 29.34 -18.63 -8.46
CA GLU A 726 28.12 -18.39 -9.24
C GLU A 726 28.30 -17.25 -10.28
N GLU A 727 29.21 -16.30 -10.03
CA GLU A 727 29.54 -15.21 -10.95
C GLU A 727 30.71 -15.58 -11.92
N GLU A 728 31.54 -16.59 -11.60
CA GLU A 728 32.72 -17.04 -12.37
C GLU A 728 32.40 -17.70 -13.72
N GLU A 729 31.14 -17.94 -14.08
CA GLU A 729 30.81 -18.16 -15.51
C GLU A 729 31.24 -16.97 -16.41
N LYS A 730 31.77 -15.87 -15.83
CA LYS A 730 32.22 -14.63 -16.49
C LYS A 730 33.77 -14.36 -16.46
N GLY A 731 34.60 -15.28 -16.00
CA GLY A 731 35.99 -15.28 -16.39
C GLY A 731 37.04 -14.48 -15.61
N LYS A 732 36.99 -14.40 -14.26
CA LYS A 732 38.13 -13.99 -13.42
C LYS A 732 38.22 -14.83 -12.15
N GLU A 733 39.25 -15.70 -12.04
CA GLU A 733 39.60 -16.36 -10.78
C GLU A 733 40.05 -15.32 -9.74
N VAL A 734 39.40 -15.30 -8.57
CA VAL A 734 39.82 -14.50 -7.42
C VAL A 734 40.60 -15.40 -6.44
N GLY A 735 41.86 -15.10 -6.17
CA GLY A 735 42.68 -15.87 -5.25
C GLY A 735 42.18 -15.85 -3.80
N ASP A 736 42.46 -16.95 -3.06
CA ASP A 736 42.01 -17.14 -1.66
C ASP A 736 42.45 -16.01 -0.70
N GLU A 737 43.62 -15.42 -0.93
CA GLU A 737 44.14 -14.33 -0.11
C GLU A 737 43.29 -13.05 -0.28
N GLU A 738 42.85 -12.76 -1.49
CA GLU A 738 41.97 -11.65 -1.81
C GLU A 738 40.55 -11.87 -1.22
N ILE A 739 40.06 -13.11 -1.26
CA ILE A 739 38.76 -13.45 -0.64
C ILE A 739 38.80 -13.20 0.88
N ARG A 740 39.87 -13.68 1.55
CA ARG A 740 40.07 -13.44 2.97
C ARG A 740 40.23 -11.96 3.31
N ARG A 741 40.92 -11.19 2.48
CA ARG A 741 41.05 -9.74 2.64
C ARG A 741 39.68 -9.06 2.56
N ARG A 742 38.86 -9.39 1.56
CA ARG A 742 37.51 -8.90 1.40
C ARG A 742 36.62 -9.31 2.57
N ALA A 743 36.67 -10.54 3.02
CA ALA A 743 35.92 -11.04 4.17
C ALA A 743 36.25 -10.26 5.45
N ARG A 744 37.53 -9.92 5.68
CA ARG A 744 37.96 -9.08 6.81
C ARG A 744 37.39 -7.67 6.74
N ILE A 745 37.40 -7.05 5.55
CA ILE A 745 36.80 -5.74 5.32
C ILE A 745 35.30 -5.79 5.59
N ILE A 746 34.59 -6.80 5.12
CA ILE A 746 33.17 -7.00 5.36
C ILE A 746 32.88 -7.14 6.86
N PHE A 747 33.65 -7.99 7.57
CA PHE A 747 33.50 -8.18 9.00
C PHE A 747 33.59 -6.87 9.80
N TRP A 748 34.65 -6.06 9.54
CA TRP A 748 34.84 -4.79 10.26
C TRP A 748 33.79 -3.74 9.89
N ASN A 749 33.35 -3.69 8.65
CA ASN A 749 32.26 -2.80 8.24
C ASN A 749 30.95 -3.23 8.85
N PHE A 750 30.64 -4.52 8.91
CA PHE A 750 29.44 -5.03 9.59
C PHE A 750 29.48 -4.69 11.08
N SER A 751 30.61 -4.93 11.74
CA SER A 751 30.80 -4.58 13.16
C SER A 751 30.61 -3.07 13.40
N PHE A 752 31.14 -2.22 12.54
CA PHE A 752 30.94 -0.77 12.59
C PHE A 752 29.45 -0.40 12.42
N LEU A 753 28.79 -0.96 11.41
CA LEU A 753 27.37 -0.71 11.16
C LEU A 753 26.48 -1.15 12.32
N LEU A 754 26.88 -2.21 13.03
CA LEU A 754 26.16 -2.66 14.22
C LEU A 754 26.27 -1.64 15.35
N VAL A 755 27.46 -1.09 15.63
CA VAL A 755 27.66 -0.04 16.63
C VAL A 755 26.83 1.21 16.25
N TYR A 756 26.92 1.62 14.98
CA TYR A 756 26.14 2.73 14.46
C TYR A 756 24.63 2.47 14.59
N GLY A 757 24.18 1.27 14.24
CA GLY A 757 22.78 0.85 14.31
C GLY A 757 22.24 0.87 15.74
N ILE A 758 23.01 0.45 16.74
CA ILE A 758 22.62 0.50 18.15
C ILE A 758 22.50 1.94 18.62
N ILE A 759 23.47 2.82 18.33
CA ILE A 759 23.37 4.25 18.65
C ILE A 759 22.14 4.88 17.97
N TYR A 760 21.94 4.56 16.69
CA TYR A 760 20.77 5.02 15.93
C TYR A 760 19.46 4.51 16.54
N LYS A 761 19.40 3.24 16.96
CA LYS A 761 18.26 2.64 17.64
C LYS A 761 17.93 3.37 18.95
N ILE A 762 18.92 3.70 19.77
CA ILE A 762 18.74 4.48 21.01
C ILE A 762 18.13 5.85 20.68
N VAL A 763 18.72 6.57 19.71
CA VAL A 763 18.23 7.89 19.28
C VAL A 763 16.76 7.84 18.87
N HIS A 764 16.36 6.84 18.10
CA HIS A 764 14.98 6.74 17.62
C HIS A 764 14.01 6.09 18.62
N SER A 765 14.46 5.16 19.46
CA SER A 765 13.60 4.56 20.49
C SER A 765 13.31 5.52 21.63
N LEU A 766 14.31 6.27 22.11
CA LEU A 766 14.19 7.14 23.28
C LEU A 766 14.03 8.63 22.92
N GLY A 767 14.48 9.07 21.73
CA GLY A 767 14.50 10.47 21.34
C GLY A 767 13.13 11.11 21.17
N SER A 768 13.03 12.36 21.58
CA SER A 768 11.91 13.28 21.39
C SER A 768 12.41 14.71 21.59
N ASP A 769 11.78 15.67 20.93
CA ASP A 769 12.02 17.10 21.15
C ASP A 769 11.83 17.54 22.62
N LYS A 770 10.85 16.93 23.32
CA LYS A 770 10.52 17.18 24.72
C LYS A 770 11.56 16.65 25.71
N LEU A 771 12.40 15.71 25.29
CA LEU A 771 13.38 15.05 26.15
C LEU A 771 14.79 15.66 26.06
N THR A 772 14.95 16.74 25.32
CA THR A 772 16.25 17.42 25.09
C THR A 772 16.95 17.80 26.41
N GLU A 773 16.20 18.31 27.39
CA GLU A 773 16.76 18.67 28.70
C GLU A 773 17.23 17.43 29.48
N ILE A 774 16.44 16.35 29.45
CA ILE A 774 16.77 15.08 30.10
C ILE A 774 18.07 14.51 29.52
N VAL A 775 18.16 14.46 28.20
CA VAL A 775 19.36 13.96 27.49
C VAL A 775 20.59 14.84 27.78
N GLY A 776 20.42 16.16 27.83
CA GLY A 776 21.49 17.10 28.23
C GLY A 776 21.99 16.86 29.64
N MET A 777 21.10 16.55 30.61
CA MET A 777 21.48 16.19 31.95
C MET A 777 22.27 14.88 32.02
N ILE A 778 21.86 13.87 31.29
CA ILE A 778 22.53 12.56 31.24
C ILE A 778 23.93 12.72 30.61
N ASP A 779 24.08 13.44 29.50
CA ASP A 779 25.37 13.70 28.88
C ASP A 779 26.30 14.48 29.80
N SER A 780 25.79 15.48 30.52
CA SER A 780 26.56 16.26 31.50
C SER A 780 27.08 15.43 32.70
N ARG A 781 26.32 14.38 33.08
CA ARG A 781 26.69 13.46 34.19
C ARG A 781 27.66 12.38 33.70
N ASN A 782 27.35 11.74 32.57
CA ASN A 782 28.11 10.60 32.04
C ASN A 782 29.41 11.04 31.36
N ARG A 783 29.37 12.10 30.57
CA ARG A 783 30.49 12.67 29.81
C ARG A 783 31.21 11.69 28.88
N THR A 784 30.50 10.65 28.42
CA THR A 784 31.04 9.61 27.53
C THR A 784 30.84 9.97 26.08
N PRO A 785 31.68 9.47 25.14
CA PRO A 785 31.44 9.59 23.72
C PRO A 785 30.07 9.04 23.29
N ALA A 786 29.63 7.92 23.88
CA ALA A 786 28.32 7.32 23.60
C ALA A 786 27.17 8.26 23.98
N SER A 787 27.20 8.86 25.20
CA SER A 787 26.16 9.81 25.64
C SER A 787 26.12 11.06 24.77
N PHE A 788 27.30 11.54 24.32
CA PHE A 788 27.43 12.66 23.40
C PHE A 788 26.80 12.36 22.04
N LEU A 789 27.08 11.19 21.44
CA LEU A 789 26.49 10.77 20.17
C LEU A 789 24.97 10.67 20.26
N ILE A 790 24.43 10.08 21.33
CA ILE A 790 23.00 9.95 21.56
C ILE A 790 22.35 11.33 21.69
N LYS A 791 22.91 12.23 22.52
CA LYS A 791 22.42 13.61 22.66
C LYS A 791 22.37 14.33 21.32
N HIS A 792 23.47 14.35 20.58
CA HIS A 792 23.53 15.07 19.30
C HIS A 792 22.69 14.39 18.22
N GLY A 793 22.52 13.07 18.26
CA GLY A 793 21.55 12.36 17.42
C GLY A 793 20.15 12.87 17.68
N ILE A 794 19.71 12.95 18.93
CA ILE A 794 18.39 13.46 19.31
C ILE A 794 18.23 14.94 18.89
N LEU A 795 19.24 15.78 19.14
CA LEU A 795 19.21 17.18 18.71
C LEU A 795 19.10 17.34 17.19
N MET A 796 19.80 16.53 16.42
CA MET A 796 19.72 16.53 14.96
C MET A 796 18.33 16.12 14.46
N TRP A 797 17.82 14.98 14.90
CA TRP A 797 16.60 14.39 14.38
C TRP A 797 15.32 15.06 14.86
N TYR A 798 15.27 15.47 16.12
CA TYR A 798 14.05 15.99 16.74
C TYR A 798 14.02 17.50 16.86
N ASN A 799 15.18 18.15 17.13
CA ASN A 799 15.25 19.61 17.27
C ASN A 799 15.86 20.30 16.04
N LYS A 800 16.31 19.56 15.03
CA LYS A 800 16.97 20.07 13.81
C LYS A 800 18.14 21.00 14.07
N ASN A 801 18.83 20.79 15.17
CA ASN A 801 19.93 21.59 15.61
C ASN A 801 21.25 20.84 15.45
N LEU A 802 21.99 21.16 14.38
CA LEU A 802 23.28 20.54 14.07
C LEU A 802 24.46 21.36 14.64
N GLN A 803 24.56 21.59 15.86
CA GLN A 803 25.57 22.40 16.58
C GLN A 803 27.01 22.18 16.07
N ILE A 804 27.31 22.54 14.79
CA ILE A 804 28.56 22.22 14.07
C ILE A 804 29.82 22.60 14.85
N ASP A 805 29.80 23.71 15.57
CA ASP A 805 30.98 24.20 16.30
C ASP A 805 31.28 23.31 17.53
N GLU A 806 30.26 22.86 18.25
CA GLU A 806 30.38 21.90 19.36
C GLU A 806 30.87 20.54 18.85
N LEU A 807 30.28 20.02 17.74
CA LEU A 807 30.69 18.79 17.10
C LEU A 807 32.15 18.83 16.64
N ALA A 808 32.57 19.95 16.02
CA ALA A 808 33.95 20.15 15.55
C ALA A 808 34.96 20.22 16.70
N LYS A 809 34.56 20.79 17.84
CA LYS A 809 35.39 20.80 19.05
C LYS A 809 35.55 19.38 19.60
N LYS A 810 34.47 18.64 19.71
CA LYS A 810 34.46 17.28 20.30
C LYS A 810 35.28 16.27 19.47
N ILE A 811 35.22 16.33 18.15
CA ILE A 811 36.02 15.47 17.25
C ILE A 811 37.53 15.62 17.51
N LYS A 812 37.99 16.76 18.01
CA LYS A 812 39.41 17.05 18.28
C LYS A 812 39.86 16.62 19.68
N GLU A 813 38.96 16.20 20.56
CA GLU A 813 39.29 15.75 21.89
C GLU A 813 40.04 14.40 21.85
N LYS A 814 41.10 14.27 22.66
CA LYS A 814 41.98 13.08 22.65
C LYS A 814 41.26 11.79 23.05
N ASP A 815 40.25 11.89 23.89
CA ASP A 815 39.49 10.73 24.40
C ASP A 815 38.35 10.31 23.50
N PHE A 816 38.05 11.09 22.45
CA PHE A 816 37.01 10.77 21.48
C PHE A 816 37.56 9.82 20.42
N SER A 817 37.15 8.53 20.43
CA SER A 817 37.70 7.48 19.59
C SER A 817 37.44 7.70 18.10
N GLU A 818 38.26 7.08 17.24
CA GLU A 818 38.05 7.16 15.78
C GLU A 818 36.71 6.57 15.35
N ILE A 819 36.26 5.48 15.99
CA ILE A 819 34.95 4.91 15.73
C ILE A 819 33.83 5.88 16.12
N ALA A 820 33.92 6.58 17.26
CA ALA A 820 32.93 7.59 17.67
C ALA A 820 32.90 8.77 16.68
N GLN A 821 34.07 9.19 16.16
CA GLN A 821 34.16 10.22 15.13
C GLN A 821 33.48 9.76 13.83
N ASN A 822 33.70 8.53 13.39
CA ASN A 822 33.10 8.00 12.20
C ASN A 822 31.58 7.85 12.34
N ILE A 823 31.07 7.38 13.49
CA ILE A 823 29.65 7.29 13.80
C ILE A 823 29.02 8.70 13.70
N LEU A 824 29.63 9.70 14.34
CA LEU A 824 29.16 11.08 14.28
C LEU A 824 29.07 11.60 12.83
N LYS A 825 30.12 11.35 12.03
CA LYS A 825 30.15 11.74 10.62
C LYS A 825 29.05 11.02 9.81
N PHE A 826 28.82 9.74 10.05
CA PHE A 826 27.72 8.99 9.42
C PHE A 826 26.36 9.53 9.82
N MET A 827 26.14 9.88 11.09
CA MET A 827 24.90 10.50 11.55
C MET A 827 24.64 11.84 10.83
N ILE A 828 25.67 12.66 10.67
CA ILE A 828 25.58 13.94 9.97
C ILE A 828 25.29 13.73 8.48
N VAL A 829 25.97 12.79 7.83
CA VAL A 829 25.73 12.48 6.40
C VAL A 829 24.32 11.95 6.20
N ASN A 830 23.86 11.05 7.06
CA ASN A 830 22.51 10.52 7.00
C ASN A 830 21.46 11.64 7.19
N TYR A 831 21.62 12.48 8.21
CA TYR A 831 20.75 13.64 8.43
C TYR A 831 20.72 14.59 7.21
N THR A 832 21.89 14.96 6.69
CA THR A 832 22.01 15.93 5.59
C THR A 832 21.60 15.38 4.23
N SER A 833 21.58 14.06 4.06
CA SER A 833 21.05 13.40 2.85
C SER A 833 19.53 13.44 2.79
N GLN A 834 18.87 13.43 3.93
CA GLN A 834 17.41 13.40 4.05
C GLN A 834 16.77 14.78 4.22
N HIS A 835 17.54 15.80 4.59
CA HIS A 835 17.05 17.14 4.84
C HIS A 835 17.72 18.15 3.91
N SER A 836 16.92 19.10 3.40
CA SER A 836 17.45 20.21 2.60
C SER A 836 18.28 21.14 3.48
N ILE A 837 19.56 21.27 3.18
CA ILE A 837 20.48 22.18 3.87
C ILE A 837 21.06 23.20 2.90
N SER A 838 21.23 24.44 3.36
CA SER A 838 21.81 25.51 2.53
C SER A 838 23.25 25.19 2.10
N TYR A 839 23.66 25.71 0.93
CA TYR A 839 25.01 25.50 0.42
C TYR A 839 26.09 26.00 1.41
N ARG A 840 25.87 27.10 2.09
CA ARG A 840 26.79 27.65 3.12
C ARG A 840 26.92 26.70 4.32
N TYR A 841 25.83 26.10 4.71
CA TYR A 841 25.81 25.13 5.82
C TYR A 841 26.56 23.86 5.45
N ARG A 842 26.39 23.37 4.22
CA ARG A 842 27.12 22.22 3.67
C ARG A 842 28.63 22.47 3.63
N GLN A 843 29.08 23.66 3.18
CA GLN A 843 30.50 24.06 3.20
C GLN A 843 31.07 24.08 4.63
N ARG A 844 30.31 24.54 5.64
CA ARG A 844 30.74 24.49 7.03
C ARG A 844 30.93 23.07 7.55
N ILE A 845 30.06 22.12 7.17
CA ILE A 845 30.20 20.71 7.51
C ILE A 845 31.49 20.17 6.92
N GLU A 846 31.75 20.39 5.63
CA GLU A 846 32.97 19.94 4.95
C GLU A 846 34.22 20.46 5.62
N SER A 847 34.29 21.78 5.82
CA SER A 847 35.51 22.44 6.32
C SER A 847 35.78 22.20 7.81
N LYS A 848 34.75 22.18 8.66
CA LYS A 848 34.90 22.07 10.12
C LYS A 848 34.94 20.62 10.61
N LEU A 849 34.19 19.74 9.97
CA LEU A 849 34.08 18.35 10.40
C LEU A 849 34.93 17.37 9.55
N GLY A 850 35.54 17.85 8.49
CA GLY A 850 36.41 17.06 7.63
C GLY A 850 35.67 15.90 6.92
N ILE A 851 34.41 16.14 6.52
CA ILE A 851 33.62 15.16 5.79
C ILE A 851 33.78 15.46 4.29
N PRO A 852 34.47 14.59 3.53
CA PRO A 852 34.71 14.84 2.11
C PRO A 852 33.44 14.69 1.28
N ARG A 853 33.39 15.30 0.09
CA ARG A 853 32.40 14.98 -0.94
C ARG A 853 32.76 13.66 -1.62
N ARG A 854 31.77 12.85 -1.93
CA ARG A 854 31.95 11.63 -2.71
C ARG A 854 32.38 12.01 -4.11
N LYS A 855 33.62 11.66 -4.52
CA LYS A 855 34.05 11.78 -5.91
C LYS A 855 33.30 10.75 -6.72
N LEU A 856 32.54 11.17 -7.75
CA LEU A 856 31.99 10.23 -8.72
C LEU A 856 33.15 9.48 -9.39
N PRO A 857 33.08 8.14 -9.57
CA PRO A 857 34.02 7.48 -10.43
C PRO A 857 33.89 8.10 -11.83
N ILE A 858 34.99 8.64 -12.34
CA ILE A 858 35.09 9.06 -13.73
C ILE A 858 34.78 7.82 -14.55
N ARG A 859 33.66 7.81 -15.27
CA ARG A 859 33.36 6.77 -16.27
C ARG A 859 34.47 6.86 -17.33
N SER A 860 35.48 5.98 -17.26
CA SER A 860 36.43 5.72 -18.34
C SER A 860 35.79 4.82 -19.37
#